data_5ebcd4e6f6fc8dde5579c9664df734d9
#
_entry.id   5ebcd4e6f6fc8dde5579c9664df734d9
#
_cell.length_a   1.000
_cell.length_b   1.000
_cell.length_c   1.000
_cell.angle_alpha   90.00
_cell.angle_beta   90.00
_cell.angle_gamma   90.00
#
_symmetry.space_group_name_H-M   'P 1'
#
loop_
_entity.id
_entity.type
_entity.pdbx_description
1 polymer ?
#
loop_
_entity_poly.entity_id
_entity_poly.type
_entity_poly.pdbx_seq_one_letter_code
_entity_poly.pdbx_strand_id
1 'polypeptide(L)'
;MHEGAGGFWRRVRLGDRRGRRIALAAVAVVGLAVALALWVIWPYARALGQIGADPARSPSRLYARPEVLLTGEPVSADRVAAALEAAGYRPAPDGGDEIAPGRYRFDGTRLAVRLRHRPTPDGEAPPELVEVFVSGGRVSRLRVDGREARRAELEAPLLASYYGEEVREVWPVPVAELPPHVVRAVLAAEDDGFYRHLGLSLSGTLRAAWVNLRSGEIEQGGSTLTQQLVKNAFLTPERSLVRKVREAALAVVVDLLHPKREILRAYLDRIYLGTGGGVNYHGLGTASRAYFSKDPRELTVGEAAALAGMIRSPATLSPVDRPEASRERRDEVLTRMGELGWLTEDELAAALAEPLGTAPFGVGRRRAPHFAVAAAAEARERFGVRRLGDRGYTLFATLSAGEQELAQRAVREGLEALGGGLEGALVSVQPRTGAVRAWVGGRDFRDSQFDRVRQARRQAGSAAKPIVLAAALAAGTASAATRIEDAPLEVDMDGRTWRPRNSDGRFRGPVTVRTAVEQSLNVPTVRLAMAVGLDEVAATARALGVEGEVPELPSSALGAFEVSPYELARVYATLAAGGQRPAIHGLRAAYDAEGRRLEDREPPRSEPALDPAVAYVVTSVLEGTVDRGTGRAARRYLPGGPLAAKTGTSNRARDCWFAAYTPERVTVVWVGHDEFEPTRFSGARAALPVWGRYTAAAPPPRREEAFRVPPGVERRTVCTVSGLLPARWCPTRIDEAFLRGQAPRQTCDVHRAPAPPRRPDRGPRVRRWLRGLLDDVFG
;
A
#
# COMPACT_ATOMS: atom_id res chain seq x y z
N MET A 1 -12.88 -70.81 14.15
CA MET A 1 -12.35 -71.10 15.51
C MET A 1 -12.99 -70.10 16.46
N HIS A 2 -14.18 -70.45 16.93
CA HIS A 2 -14.94 -69.73 17.94
C HIS A 2 -14.91 -70.56 19.22
N GLU A 3 -13.92 -70.38 20.08
CA GLU A 3 -13.96 -70.90 21.42
C GLU A 3 -12.83 -70.27 22.24
N GLY A 4 -13.10 -69.16 22.91
CA GLY A 4 -12.10 -68.53 23.77
C GLY A 4 -12.61 -67.40 24.70
N ALA A 5 -13.72 -66.72 24.34
CA ALA A 5 -14.23 -65.59 25.13
C ALA A 5 -15.35 -65.98 26.12
N GLY A 6 -15.87 -67.21 26.07
CA GLY A 6 -16.98 -67.66 26.95
C GLY A 6 -16.58 -68.23 28.32
N GLY A 7 -15.26 -68.45 28.55
CA GLY A 7 -14.76 -69.13 29.75
C GLY A 7 -14.63 -68.29 30.99
N PHE A 8 -14.39 -67.00 30.86
CA PHE A 8 -14.15 -66.09 32.01
C PHE A 8 -15.47 -65.73 32.75
N TRP A 9 -16.56 -65.45 32.02
CA TRP A 9 -17.84 -65.01 32.60
C TRP A 9 -18.67 -66.12 33.20
N ARG A 10 -18.44 -67.42 32.89
CA ARG A 10 -19.14 -68.57 33.50
C ARG A 10 -18.68 -68.90 34.91
N ARG A 11 -17.54 -68.34 35.43
CA ARG A 11 -17.06 -68.61 36.78
C ARG A 11 -17.46 -67.62 37.86
N VAL A 12 -18.07 -66.51 37.48
CA VAL A 12 -18.63 -65.53 38.44
C VAL A 12 -20.07 -65.88 38.71
N ARG A 13 -20.35 -66.78 39.66
CA ARG A 13 -21.70 -67.03 40.18
C ARG A 13 -22.16 -65.80 40.96
N LEU A 14 -23.09 -65.00 40.39
CA LEU A 14 -23.69 -63.81 40.99
C LEU A 14 -24.47 -64.06 42.28
N GLY A 15 -24.44 -65.29 42.81
CA GLY A 15 -25.13 -65.68 44.04
C GLY A 15 -24.29 -65.62 45.34
N ASP A 16 -22.97 -65.60 45.23
CA ASP A 16 -22.13 -65.55 46.43
C ASP A 16 -21.76 -64.11 46.84
N ARG A 17 -21.73 -63.80 48.14
CA ARG A 17 -21.40 -62.49 48.71
C ARG A 17 -20.04 -61.95 48.20
N ARG A 18 -19.07 -62.84 47.88
CA ARG A 18 -17.80 -62.46 47.29
C ARG A 18 -17.92 -62.01 45.83
N GLY A 19 -18.72 -62.72 45.01
CA GLY A 19 -18.96 -62.35 43.62
C GLY A 19 -19.66 -61.00 43.48
N ARG A 20 -20.64 -60.67 44.36
CA ARG A 20 -21.29 -59.37 44.40
C ARG A 20 -20.34 -58.25 44.83
N ARG A 21 -19.42 -58.49 45.79
CA ARG A 21 -18.41 -57.52 46.18
C ARG A 21 -17.39 -57.23 45.06
N ILE A 22 -16.97 -58.24 44.28
CA ILE A 22 -16.09 -58.09 43.16
C ILE A 22 -16.79 -57.32 42.03
N ALA A 23 -18.05 -57.63 41.74
CA ALA A 23 -18.84 -56.91 40.74
C ALA A 23 -19.07 -55.46 41.14
N LEU A 24 -19.42 -55.19 42.39
CA LEU A 24 -19.57 -53.81 42.92
C LEU A 24 -18.25 -53.05 42.94
N ALA A 25 -17.14 -53.68 43.27
CA ALA A 25 -15.81 -53.07 43.20
C ALA A 25 -15.42 -52.74 41.74
N ALA A 26 -15.71 -53.65 40.80
CA ALA A 26 -15.48 -53.38 39.37
C ALA A 26 -16.33 -52.23 38.83
N VAL A 27 -17.61 -52.16 39.20
CA VAL A 27 -18.51 -51.04 38.85
C VAL A 27 -18.02 -49.75 39.49
N ALA A 28 -17.59 -49.75 40.74
CA ALA A 28 -17.03 -48.59 41.43
C ALA A 28 -15.73 -48.12 40.78
N VAL A 29 -14.84 -49.03 40.39
CA VAL A 29 -13.60 -48.70 39.66
C VAL A 29 -13.89 -48.13 38.29
N VAL A 30 -14.83 -48.71 37.53
CA VAL A 30 -15.29 -48.17 36.22
C VAL A 30 -15.97 -46.81 36.41
N GLY A 31 -16.83 -46.67 37.42
CA GLY A 31 -17.48 -45.38 37.72
C GLY A 31 -16.48 -44.28 38.10
N LEU A 32 -15.48 -44.62 38.92
CA LEU A 32 -14.40 -43.70 39.27
C LEU A 32 -13.52 -43.34 38.05
N ALA A 33 -13.21 -44.30 37.19
CA ALA A 33 -12.46 -44.08 35.96
C ALA A 33 -13.24 -43.15 34.98
N VAL A 34 -14.56 -43.37 34.85
CA VAL A 34 -15.45 -42.50 34.03
C VAL A 34 -15.55 -41.10 34.65
N ALA A 35 -15.73 -40.97 35.98
CA ALA A 35 -15.77 -39.67 36.65
C ALA A 35 -14.46 -38.91 36.49
N LEU A 36 -13.31 -39.61 36.62
CA LEU A 36 -11.98 -39.02 36.39
C LEU A 36 -11.81 -38.58 34.92
N ALA A 37 -12.23 -39.40 33.98
CA ALA A 37 -12.20 -39.08 32.55
C ALA A 37 -13.06 -37.85 32.25
N LEU A 38 -14.29 -37.78 32.77
CA LEU A 38 -15.16 -36.63 32.63
C LEU A 38 -14.54 -35.38 33.27
N TRP A 39 -13.96 -35.50 34.46
CA TRP A 39 -13.29 -34.37 35.12
C TRP A 39 -12.08 -33.86 34.34
N VAL A 40 -11.32 -34.71 33.67
CA VAL A 40 -10.20 -34.36 32.78
C VAL A 40 -10.68 -33.68 31.50
N ILE A 41 -11.79 -34.13 30.92
CA ILE A 41 -12.30 -33.71 29.60
C ILE A 41 -13.16 -32.46 29.73
N TRP A 42 -13.95 -32.32 30.81
CA TRP A 42 -14.95 -31.25 31.01
C TRP A 42 -14.43 -29.83 30.76
N PRO A 43 -13.23 -29.42 31.22
CA PRO A 43 -12.69 -28.07 30.97
C PRO A 43 -12.48 -27.79 29.48
N TYR A 44 -12.32 -28.83 28.67
CA TYR A 44 -11.98 -28.75 27.23
C TYR A 44 -13.18 -29.06 26.32
N ALA A 45 -14.33 -29.43 26.86
CA ALA A 45 -15.45 -29.96 26.10
C ALA A 45 -15.94 -29.00 24.99
N ARG A 46 -15.99 -27.69 25.28
CA ARG A 46 -16.31 -26.66 24.27
C ARG A 46 -15.24 -26.50 23.21
N ALA A 47 -13.99 -26.52 23.61
CA ALA A 47 -12.85 -26.33 22.71
C ALA A 47 -12.61 -27.56 21.81
N LEU A 48 -12.89 -28.77 22.32
CA LEU A 48 -12.82 -30.00 21.55
C LEU A 48 -13.80 -30.01 20.37
N GLY A 49 -15.01 -29.47 20.54
CA GLY A 49 -16.00 -29.36 19.45
C GLY A 49 -15.61 -28.34 18.37
N GLN A 50 -14.62 -27.50 18.62
CA GLN A 50 -14.20 -26.44 17.71
C GLN A 50 -12.93 -26.79 16.91
N ILE A 51 -12.32 -27.97 17.09
CA ILE A 51 -11.10 -28.36 16.37
C ILE A 51 -11.29 -28.32 14.86
N GLY A 52 -12.44 -28.73 14.36
CA GLY A 52 -12.77 -28.70 12.93
C GLY A 52 -13.43 -27.40 12.44
N ALA A 53 -13.98 -26.61 13.38
CA ALA A 53 -14.80 -25.44 13.05
C ALA A 53 -14.04 -24.10 13.15
N ASP A 54 -12.85 -24.07 13.77
CA ASP A 54 -12.08 -22.86 13.89
C ASP A 54 -11.09 -22.76 12.70
N PRO A 55 -11.44 -22.00 11.63
CA PRO A 55 -10.40 -21.56 10.72
C PRO A 55 -9.45 -20.76 11.60
N ALA A 56 -8.30 -21.35 11.91
CA ALA A 56 -7.32 -20.85 12.85
C ALA A 56 -7.32 -19.31 12.81
N ARG A 57 -7.31 -18.65 13.98
CA ARG A 57 -7.18 -17.19 14.13
C ARG A 57 -6.15 -16.65 13.16
N SER A 58 -6.56 -16.52 11.89
CA SER A 58 -5.70 -16.13 10.80
C SER A 58 -5.61 -14.62 10.77
N PRO A 59 -4.42 -14.04 10.63
CA PRO A 59 -4.29 -12.61 10.42
C PRO A 59 -4.99 -12.20 9.14
N SER A 60 -5.63 -11.06 9.16
CA SER A 60 -6.15 -10.48 7.91
C SER A 60 -5.01 -9.90 7.09
N ARG A 61 -5.13 -9.92 5.77
CA ARG A 61 -4.09 -9.52 4.84
C ARG A 61 -4.52 -8.37 3.97
N LEU A 62 -3.63 -7.42 3.79
CA LEU A 62 -3.80 -6.29 2.90
C LEU A 62 -2.87 -6.46 1.70
N TYR A 63 -3.45 -6.66 0.53
CA TYR A 63 -2.74 -6.74 -0.74
C TYR A 63 -2.73 -5.40 -1.45
N ALA A 64 -1.67 -5.11 -2.18
CA ALA A 64 -1.60 -3.98 -3.09
C ALA A 64 -2.58 -4.16 -4.26
N ARG A 65 -2.68 -3.15 -5.09
CA ARG A 65 -3.27 -3.28 -6.42
C ARG A 65 -2.39 -4.22 -7.26
N PRO A 66 -2.98 -5.21 -7.95
CA PRO A 66 -2.23 -6.01 -8.92
C PRO A 66 -1.67 -5.13 -10.05
N GLU A 67 -0.49 -5.45 -10.52
CA GLU A 67 0.07 -4.83 -11.72
C GLU A 67 -0.67 -5.36 -12.94
N VAL A 68 -1.23 -4.45 -13.73
CA VAL A 68 -1.96 -4.78 -14.95
C VAL A 68 -1.09 -4.44 -16.15
N LEU A 69 -0.86 -5.41 -17.00
CA LEU A 69 -0.15 -5.26 -18.26
C LEU A 69 -1.15 -5.24 -19.41
N LEU A 70 -1.04 -4.25 -20.28
CA LEU A 70 -1.90 -4.12 -21.47
C LEU A 70 -1.05 -4.05 -22.73
N THR A 71 -1.51 -4.69 -23.81
CA THR A 71 -0.85 -4.62 -25.12
C THR A 71 -0.82 -3.16 -25.62
N GLY A 72 0.33 -2.69 -26.07
CA GLY A 72 0.55 -1.33 -26.55
C GLY A 72 1.00 -0.33 -25.47
N GLU A 73 0.86 -0.65 -24.19
CA GLU A 73 1.30 0.25 -23.12
C GLU A 73 2.83 0.28 -22.95
N PRO A 74 3.39 1.42 -22.50
CA PRO A 74 4.79 1.51 -22.14
C PRO A 74 5.07 0.58 -20.95
N VAL A 75 6.12 -0.23 -21.07
CA VAL A 75 6.57 -1.11 -19.98
C VAL A 75 8.09 -1.07 -19.89
N SER A 76 8.60 -1.01 -18.67
CA SER A 76 9.99 -1.30 -18.38
C SER A 76 10.08 -2.71 -17.81
N ALA A 77 10.95 -3.54 -18.38
CA ALA A 77 11.21 -4.89 -17.89
C ALA A 77 11.65 -4.88 -16.43
N ASP A 78 12.52 -3.94 -16.06
CA ASP A 78 13.00 -3.78 -14.67
C ASP A 78 11.85 -3.47 -13.69
N ARG A 79 10.87 -2.69 -14.15
CA ARG A 79 9.68 -2.40 -13.32
C ARG A 79 8.83 -3.65 -13.10
N VAL A 80 8.63 -4.45 -14.14
CA VAL A 80 7.85 -5.70 -14.02
C VAL A 80 8.60 -6.70 -13.16
N ALA A 81 9.90 -6.85 -13.34
CA ALA A 81 10.75 -7.69 -12.50
C ALA A 81 10.70 -7.24 -11.04
N ALA A 82 10.83 -5.94 -10.75
CA ALA A 82 10.71 -5.39 -9.40
C ALA A 82 9.32 -5.64 -8.77
N ALA A 83 8.24 -5.55 -9.55
CA ALA A 83 6.89 -5.88 -9.07
C ALA A 83 6.75 -7.37 -8.73
N LEU A 84 7.32 -8.25 -9.55
CA LEU A 84 7.36 -9.69 -9.30
C LEU A 84 8.20 -10.03 -8.05
N GLU A 85 9.39 -9.44 -7.92
CA GLU A 85 10.22 -9.61 -6.72
C GLU A 85 9.53 -9.09 -5.46
N ALA A 86 8.80 -7.98 -5.58
CA ALA A 86 7.96 -7.46 -4.51
C ALA A 86 6.84 -8.45 -4.11
N ALA A 87 6.31 -9.21 -5.07
CA ALA A 87 5.36 -10.29 -4.80
C ALA A 87 6.04 -11.60 -4.38
N GLY A 88 7.39 -11.64 -4.25
CA GLY A 88 8.14 -12.81 -3.80
C GLY A 88 8.53 -13.78 -4.91
N TYR A 89 8.45 -13.35 -6.18
CA TYR A 89 8.94 -14.13 -7.30
C TYR A 89 10.47 -14.08 -7.39
N ARG A 90 11.06 -15.11 -7.96
CA ARG A 90 12.52 -15.20 -8.16
C ARG A 90 12.83 -15.55 -9.61
N PRO A 91 14.01 -15.17 -10.12
CA PRO A 91 14.48 -15.67 -11.40
C PRO A 91 14.47 -17.19 -11.45
N ALA A 92 14.06 -17.77 -12.56
CA ALA A 92 14.16 -19.21 -12.80
C ALA A 92 15.64 -19.60 -12.97
N PRO A 93 16.06 -20.80 -12.53
CA PRO A 93 17.40 -21.31 -12.84
C PRO A 93 17.63 -21.42 -14.34
N ASP A 94 18.89 -21.27 -14.76
CA ASP A 94 19.28 -21.45 -16.15
C ASP A 94 19.14 -22.92 -16.56
N GLY A 95 18.67 -23.18 -17.78
CA GLY A 95 18.74 -24.48 -18.44
C GLY A 95 17.50 -25.36 -18.41
N GLY A 96 16.36 -24.92 -17.80
CA GLY A 96 15.10 -25.69 -17.86
C GLY A 96 14.09 -25.06 -18.82
N ASP A 97 13.32 -25.84 -19.58
CA ASP A 97 12.25 -25.34 -20.44
C ASP A 97 11.01 -24.92 -19.65
N GLU A 98 10.75 -25.55 -18.51
CA GLU A 98 9.60 -25.28 -17.68
C GLU A 98 9.91 -24.28 -16.56
N ILE A 99 9.04 -23.28 -16.38
CA ILE A 99 9.12 -22.29 -15.31
C ILE A 99 8.21 -22.75 -14.17
N ALA A 100 8.79 -23.02 -13.01
CA ALA A 100 8.02 -23.40 -11.83
C ALA A 100 7.17 -22.22 -11.29
N PRO A 101 6.02 -22.46 -10.62
CA PRO A 101 5.24 -21.43 -9.97
C PRO A 101 6.09 -20.56 -9.03
N GLY A 102 5.84 -19.25 -9.03
CA GLY A 102 6.64 -18.30 -8.25
C GLY A 102 8.00 -17.95 -8.87
N ARG A 103 8.25 -18.35 -10.11
CA ARG A 103 9.47 -18.04 -10.85
C ARG A 103 9.18 -17.24 -12.12
N TYR A 104 10.18 -16.47 -12.56
CA TYR A 104 10.13 -15.74 -13.84
C TYR A 104 11.45 -15.86 -14.58
N ARG A 105 11.43 -15.66 -15.89
CA ARG A 105 12.60 -15.58 -16.77
C ARG A 105 12.48 -14.36 -17.67
N PHE A 106 13.56 -13.62 -17.81
CA PHE A 106 13.65 -12.48 -18.70
C PHE A 106 14.88 -12.61 -19.59
N ASP A 107 14.68 -12.56 -20.91
CA ASP A 107 15.74 -12.67 -21.93
C ASP A 107 16.04 -11.35 -22.67
N GLY A 108 15.58 -10.22 -22.15
CA GLY A 108 15.73 -8.88 -22.75
C GLY A 108 14.57 -8.47 -23.66
N THR A 109 13.86 -9.42 -24.27
CA THR A 109 12.72 -9.17 -25.16
C THR A 109 11.43 -9.84 -24.70
N ARG A 110 11.53 -10.93 -23.95
CA ARG A 110 10.42 -11.71 -23.42
C ARG A 110 10.59 -11.89 -21.92
N LEU A 111 9.57 -11.50 -21.17
CA LEU A 111 9.39 -11.87 -19.78
C LEU A 111 8.35 -13.00 -19.71
N ALA A 112 8.73 -14.16 -19.18
CA ALA A 112 7.82 -15.26 -18.89
C ALA A 112 7.74 -15.44 -17.37
N VAL A 113 6.54 -15.48 -16.81
CA VAL A 113 6.30 -15.68 -15.36
C VAL A 113 5.24 -16.74 -15.14
N ARG A 114 5.53 -17.72 -14.29
CA ARG A 114 4.53 -18.69 -13.83
C ARG A 114 3.92 -18.19 -12.54
N LEU A 115 2.70 -17.67 -12.65
CA LEU A 115 1.94 -17.19 -11.49
C LEU A 115 1.50 -18.37 -10.60
N ARG A 116 1.44 -18.14 -9.29
CA ARG A 116 0.98 -19.10 -8.27
C ARG A 116 -0.53 -19.09 -8.13
N HIS A 117 -1.08 -20.03 -7.37
CA HIS A 117 -2.39 -19.84 -6.75
C HIS A 117 -2.38 -18.56 -5.91
N ARG A 118 -3.31 -17.66 -6.18
CA ARG A 118 -3.31 -16.31 -5.60
C ARG A 118 -4.71 -15.76 -5.39
N PRO A 119 -4.91 -15.00 -4.30
CA PRO A 119 -6.10 -14.19 -4.17
C PRO A 119 -6.06 -13.02 -5.16
N THR A 120 -7.19 -12.72 -5.78
CA THR A 120 -7.37 -11.56 -6.67
C THR A 120 -8.58 -10.74 -6.23
N PRO A 121 -8.71 -9.48 -6.71
CA PRO A 121 -9.92 -8.69 -6.43
C PRO A 121 -11.24 -9.28 -6.96
N ASP A 122 -11.19 -10.34 -7.75
CA ASP A 122 -12.34 -10.99 -8.35
C ASP A 122 -12.54 -12.44 -7.83
N GLY A 123 -11.74 -12.89 -6.86
CA GLY A 123 -11.73 -14.22 -6.26
C GLY A 123 -10.36 -14.88 -6.30
N GLU A 124 -10.28 -16.20 -6.11
CA GLU A 124 -9.04 -16.95 -6.24
C GLU A 124 -8.74 -17.29 -7.71
N ALA A 125 -7.48 -17.14 -8.12
CA ALA A 125 -7.00 -17.47 -9.45
C ALA A 125 -6.00 -18.64 -9.40
N PRO A 126 -6.09 -19.61 -10.34
CA PRO A 126 -5.16 -20.73 -10.45
C PRO A 126 -3.77 -20.27 -10.95
N PRO A 127 -2.77 -21.15 -10.94
CA PRO A 127 -1.48 -20.90 -11.57
C PRO A 127 -1.64 -20.69 -13.07
N GLU A 128 -0.97 -19.65 -13.60
CA GLU A 128 -1.02 -19.29 -15.01
C GLU A 128 0.39 -18.93 -15.52
N LEU A 129 0.70 -19.24 -16.77
CA LEU A 129 1.91 -18.79 -17.44
C LEU A 129 1.62 -17.50 -18.20
N VAL A 130 2.17 -16.39 -17.76
CA VAL A 130 2.06 -15.08 -18.43
C VAL A 130 3.36 -14.80 -19.19
N GLU A 131 3.25 -14.52 -20.47
CA GLU A 131 4.36 -14.14 -21.34
C GLU A 131 4.16 -12.73 -21.87
N VAL A 132 5.14 -11.89 -21.64
CA VAL A 132 5.14 -10.47 -22.02
C VAL A 132 6.25 -10.24 -23.02
N PHE A 133 5.90 -9.86 -24.23
CA PHE A 133 6.86 -9.51 -25.28
C PHE A 133 7.01 -7.99 -25.32
N VAL A 134 8.25 -7.53 -25.23
CA VAL A 134 8.57 -6.09 -25.18
C VAL A 134 9.33 -5.70 -26.44
N SER A 135 8.88 -4.65 -27.12
CA SER A 135 9.55 -4.05 -28.26
C SER A 135 9.43 -2.53 -28.20
N GLY A 136 10.54 -1.82 -28.37
CA GLY A 136 10.55 -0.36 -28.30
C GLY A 136 10.06 0.22 -26.95
N GLY A 137 10.28 -0.50 -25.85
CA GLY A 137 9.82 -0.08 -24.51
C GLY A 137 8.30 -0.17 -24.31
N ARG A 138 7.59 -0.96 -25.13
CA ARG A 138 6.15 -1.21 -25.04
C ARG A 138 5.84 -2.69 -25.06
N VAL A 139 4.73 -3.08 -24.46
CA VAL A 139 4.16 -4.42 -24.57
C VAL A 139 3.71 -4.63 -26.02
N SER A 140 4.47 -5.36 -26.81
CA SER A 140 4.11 -5.67 -28.21
C SER A 140 3.07 -6.80 -28.29
N ARG A 141 3.14 -7.76 -27.37
CA ARG A 141 2.26 -8.93 -27.31
C ARG A 141 2.18 -9.49 -25.89
N LEU A 142 1.03 -10.03 -25.53
CA LEU A 142 0.79 -10.77 -24.29
C LEU A 142 0.23 -12.15 -24.61
N ARG A 143 0.63 -13.15 -23.83
CA ARG A 143 0.01 -14.48 -23.81
C ARG A 143 -0.24 -14.93 -22.39
N VAL A 144 -1.35 -15.65 -22.21
CA VAL A 144 -1.71 -16.33 -20.96
C VAL A 144 -1.98 -17.78 -21.30
N ASP A 145 -1.22 -18.70 -20.71
CA ASP A 145 -1.26 -20.14 -21.02
C ASP A 145 -1.19 -20.42 -22.54
N GLY A 146 -0.27 -19.74 -23.21
CA GLY A 146 -0.04 -19.87 -24.66
C GLY A 146 -1.08 -19.18 -25.56
N ARG A 147 -2.17 -18.63 -25.01
CA ARG A 147 -3.21 -17.92 -25.78
C ARG A 147 -2.95 -16.43 -25.79
N GLU A 148 -3.20 -15.78 -26.91
CA GLU A 148 -3.10 -14.33 -27.06
C GLU A 148 -4.07 -13.63 -26.11
N ALA A 149 -3.57 -12.62 -25.37
CA ALA A 149 -4.33 -11.80 -24.45
C ALA A 149 -4.07 -10.31 -24.70
N ARG A 150 -5.07 -9.47 -24.46
CA ARG A 150 -4.90 -8.01 -24.48
C ARG A 150 -4.53 -7.45 -23.08
N ARG A 151 -4.78 -8.24 -22.05
CA ARG A 151 -4.59 -7.87 -20.66
C ARG A 151 -4.08 -9.07 -19.87
N ALA A 152 -3.12 -8.83 -18.98
CA ALA A 152 -2.70 -9.79 -17.96
C ALA A 152 -2.58 -9.06 -16.60
N GLU A 153 -2.94 -9.75 -15.52
CA GLU A 153 -2.75 -9.27 -14.15
C GLU A 153 -1.70 -10.11 -13.45
N LEU A 154 -0.68 -9.46 -12.91
CA LEU A 154 0.31 -10.11 -12.06
C LEU A 154 -0.22 -10.26 -10.64
N GLU A 155 0.42 -11.12 -9.84
CA GLU A 155 0.06 -11.27 -8.43
C GLU A 155 0.20 -9.96 -7.66
N ALA A 156 -0.81 -9.63 -6.86
CA ALA A 156 -0.81 -8.47 -6.00
C ALA A 156 0.17 -8.66 -4.82
N PRO A 157 1.18 -7.79 -4.64
CA PRO A 157 2.08 -7.89 -3.51
C PRO A 157 1.38 -7.71 -2.16
N LEU A 158 1.76 -8.48 -1.15
CA LEU A 158 1.32 -8.30 0.22
C LEU A 158 1.93 -7.01 0.80
N LEU A 159 1.07 -6.09 1.26
CA LEU A 159 1.48 -4.83 1.90
C LEU A 159 1.63 -4.98 3.41
N ALA A 160 0.70 -5.67 4.06
CA ALA A 160 0.69 -5.86 5.49
C ALA A 160 -0.19 -7.06 5.90
N SER A 161 0.16 -7.68 7.03
CA SER A 161 -0.71 -8.57 7.77
C SER A 161 -1.11 -7.89 9.09
N TYR A 162 -2.37 -8.11 9.51
CA TYR A 162 -2.91 -7.60 10.76
C TYR A 162 -2.95 -8.76 11.77
N TYR A 163 -2.14 -8.66 12.80
CA TYR A 163 -2.03 -9.68 13.84
C TYR A 163 -2.93 -9.36 15.03
N GLY A 164 -3.39 -10.41 15.73
CA GLY A 164 -4.06 -10.32 17.02
C GLY A 164 -3.06 -10.11 18.17
N GLU A 165 -3.43 -10.51 19.39
CA GLU A 165 -2.55 -10.45 20.56
C GLU A 165 -1.28 -11.29 20.39
N GLU A 166 -1.39 -12.44 19.69
CA GLU A 166 -0.24 -13.26 19.31
C GLU A 166 0.23 -12.88 17.91
N VAL A 167 1.50 -12.48 17.79
CA VAL A 167 2.14 -12.17 16.51
C VAL A 167 2.53 -13.45 15.80
N ARG A 168 1.56 -14.12 15.18
CA ARG A 168 1.75 -15.33 14.39
C ARG A 168 1.16 -15.21 12.98
N GLU A 169 1.90 -15.69 12.01
CA GLU A 169 1.42 -15.82 10.63
C GLU A 169 0.86 -17.23 10.43
N VAL A 170 -0.36 -17.31 9.89
CA VAL A 170 -1.03 -18.57 9.55
C VAL A 170 -1.65 -18.45 8.16
N TRP A 171 -1.28 -19.35 7.27
CA TRP A 171 -1.92 -19.52 5.96
C TRP A 171 -2.64 -20.86 5.97
N PRO A 172 -3.97 -20.88 6.03
CA PRO A 172 -4.75 -22.12 6.04
C PRO A 172 -4.48 -22.97 4.80
N VAL A 173 -4.49 -24.28 5.00
CA VAL A 173 -4.19 -25.23 3.93
C VAL A 173 -5.45 -26.03 3.58
N PRO A 174 -5.90 -26.03 2.31
CA PRO A 174 -6.97 -26.92 1.86
C PRO A 174 -6.43 -28.35 1.71
N VAL A 175 -6.35 -29.11 2.82
CA VAL A 175 -5.75 -30.46 2.87
C VAL A 175 -6.27 -31.40 1.79
N ALA A 176 -7.54 -31.23 1.37
CA ALA A 176 -8.14 -32.04 0.29
C ALA A 176 -7.52 -31.76 -1.08
N GLU A 177 -6.85 -30.61 -1.24
CA GLU A 177 -6.21 -30.18 -2.48
C GLU A 177 -4.69 -30.38 -2.47
N LEU A 178 -4.13 -30.83 -1.33
CA LEU A 178 -2.70 -31.09 -1.24
C LEU A 178 -2.29 -32.31 -2.06
N PRO A 179 -1.15 -32.23 -2.76
CA PRO A 179 -0.55 -33.40 -3.37
C PRO A 179 -0.30 -34.53 -2.35
N PRO A 180 -0.52 -35.79 -2.71
CA PRO A 180 -0.32 -36.90 -1.75
C PRO A 180 1.06 -36.94 -1.10
N HIS A 181 2.12 -36.57 -1.81
CA HIS A 181 3.48 -36.58 -1.28
C HIS A 181 3.69 -35.57 -0.14
N VAL A 182 2.97 -34.45 -0.12
CA VAL A 182 3.04 -33.44 0.96
C VAL A 182 2.50 -34.02 2.26
N VAL A 183 1.34 -34.68 2.19
CA VAL A 183 0.74 -35.36 3.36
C VAL A 183 1.61 -36.52 3.81
N ARG A 184 2.08 -37.34 2.87
CA ARG A 184 2.96 -38.50 3.15
C ARG A 184 4.26 -38.09 3.82
N ALA A 185 4.90 -37.01 3.40
CA ALA A 185 6.12 -36.52 4.03
C ALA A 185 5.90 -36.17 5.51
N VAL A 186 4.83 -35.48 5.86
CA VAL A 186 4.49 -35.17 7.26
C VAL A 186 4.20 -36.45 8.06
N LEU A 187 3.45 -37.39 7.49
CA LEU A 187 3.14 -38.65 8.14
C LEU A 187 4.39 -39.53 8.31
N ALA A 188 5.30 -39.56 7.33
CA ALA A 188 6.57 -40.28 7.43
C ALA A 188 7.47 -39.73 8.54
N ALA A 189 7.47 -38.39 8.71
CA ALA A 189 8.28 -37.73 9.72
C ALA A 189 7.74 -37.88 11.14
N GLU A 190 6.39 -37.89 11.32
CA GLU A 190 5.76 -37.72 12.62
C GLU A 190 4.90 -38.92 13.06
N ASP A 191 4.15 -39.58 12.15
CA ASP A 191 3.15 -40.57 12.52
C ASP A 191 2.74 -41.45 11.31
N ASP A 192 3.52 -42.39 10.89
CA ASP A 192 3.25 -43.28 9.74
C ASP A 192 2.01 -44.17 9.93
N GLY A 193 1.56 -44.33 11.17
CA GLY A 193 0.39 -45.06 11.56
C GLY A 193 -0.88 -44.26 11.76
N PHE A 194 -0.87 -42.96 11.48
CA PHE A 194 -1.95 -41.99 11.78
C PHE A 194 -3.37 -42.48 11.45
N TYR A 195 -3.57 -43.08 10.30
CA TYR A 195 -4.88 -43.59 9.88
C TYR A 195 -5.29 -44.94 10.49
N ARG A 196 -4.38 -45.60 11.27
CA ARG A 196 -4.60 -46.95 11.80
C ARG A 196 -4.93 -47.00 13.29
N HIS A 197 -4.69 -45.91 14.05
CA HIS A 197 -4.92 -45.86 15.50
C HIS A 197 -5.97 -44.83 15.89
N LEU A 198 -6.48 -44.93 17.11
CA LEU A 198 -7.48 -43.99 17.70
C LEU A 198 -6.78 -43.00 18.65
N GLY A 199 -5.99 -42.08 18.09
CA GLY A 199 -5.31 -41.01 18.84
C GLY A 199 -4.03 -41.46 19.57
N LEU A 200 -3.86 -42.75 19.86
CA LEU A 200 -2.68 -43.31 20.52
C LEU A 200 -2.11 -44.46 19.71
N SER A 201 -0.79 -44.53 19.55
CA SER A 201 -0.07 -45.64 18.95
C SER A 201 0.68 -46.41 20.02
N LEU A 202 0.11 -47.55 20.48
CA LEU A 202 0.77 -48.42 21.46
C LEU A 202 2.04 -49.05 20.90
N SER A 203 2.01 -49.48 19.63
CA SER A 203 3.18 -50.03 18.94
C SER A 203 4.29 -49.00 18.76
N GLY A 204 3.96 -47.75 18.39
CA GLY A 204 4.90 -46.64 18.29
C GLY A 204 5.53 -46.28 19.65
N THR A 205 4.72 -46.24 20.70
CA THR A 205 5.17 -45.92 22.06
C THR A 205 6.12 -47.00 22.58
N LEU A 206 5.79 -48.31 22.38
CA LEU A 206 6.65 -49.41 22.79
C LEU A 206 7.96 -49.47 21.98
N ARG A 207 7.89 -49.22 20.66
CA ARG A 207 9.07 -49.13 19.81
C ARG A 207 9.99 -47.99 20.25
N ALA A 208 9.46 -46.80 20.47
CA ALA A 208 10.24 -45.64 20.93
C ALA A 208 10.87 -45.91 22.32
N ALA A 209 10.12 -46.54 23.25
CA ALA A 209 10.64 -46.94 24.55
C ALA A 209 11.80 -47.94 24.43
N TRP A 210 11.68 -48.89 23.53
CA TRP A 210 12.75 -49.89 23.29
C TRP A 210 14.00 -49.26 22.67
N VAL A 211 13.85 -48.41 21.66
CA VAL A 211 14.96 -47.69 21.00
C VAL A 211 15.69 -46.81 22.01
N ASN A 212 14.96 -45.98 22.76
CA ASN A 212 15.53 -45.07 23.75
C ASN A 212 16.19 -45.79 24.94
N LEU A 213 15.68 -46.99 25.29
CA LEU A 213 16.30 -47.81 26.32
C LEU A 213 17.62 -48.42 25.84
N ARG A 214 17.71 -48.74 24.53
CA ARG A 214 18.90 -49.37 23.94
C ARG A 214 20.00 -48.35 23.62
N SER A 215 19.64 -47.14 23.20
CA SER A 215 20.60 -46.05 22.89
C SER A 215 21.03 -45.27 24.12
N GLY A 216 20.28 -45.33 25.23
CA GLY A 216 20.52 -44.51 26.43
C GLY A 216 20.15 -43.03 26.26
N GLU A 217 19.70 -42.62 25.08
CA GLU A 217 19.27 -41.26 24.72
C GLU A 217 17.83 -41.25 24.18
N ILE A 218 17.18 -40.08 24.18
CA ILE A 218 15.82 -39.93 23.63
C ILE A 218 15.95 -39.71 22.12
N GLU A 219 16.13 -40.77 21.35
CA GLU A 219 16.26 -40.71 19.89
C GLU A 219 14.91 -40.72 19.18
N GLN A 220 13.91 -41.43 19.68
CA GLN A 220 12.57 -41.49 19.07
C GLN A 220 11.47 -40.98 19.98
N GLY A 221 10.58 -40.12 19.41
CA GLY A 221 9.35 -39.68 20.05
C GLY A 221 8.19 -40.64 19.74
N GLY A 222 7.55 -41.18 20.78
CA GLY A 222 6.37 -42.04 20.62
C GLY A 222 5.02 -41.32 20.65
N SER A 223 4.96 -40.01 20.44
CA SER A 223 3.72 -39.25 20.48
C SER A 223 3.10 -39.17 19.09
N THR A 224 1.80 -39.45 18.99
CA THR A 224 1.05 -39.37 17.73
C THR A 224 0.78 -37.93 17.31
N LEU A 225 0.44 -37.73 16.05
CA LEU A 225 0.04 -36.43 15.47
C LEU A 225 -1.16 -35.82 16.21
N THR A 226 -2.15 -36.65 16.61
CA THR A 226 -3.31 -36.22 17.42
C THR A 226 -2.88 -35.75 18.81
N GLN A 227 -1.91 -36.43 19.46
CA GLN A 227 -1.34 -35.99 20.74
C GLN A 227 -0.63 -34.63 20.60
N GLN A 228 0.15 -34.45 19.55
CA GLN A 228 0.82 -33.18 19.29
C GLN A 228 -0.17 -32.06 19.05
N LEU A 229 -1.24 -32.30 18.28
CA LEU A 229 -2.32 -31.33 18.07
C LEU A 229 -2.96 -30.91 19.39
N VAL A 230 -3.33 -31.87 20.23
CA VAL A 230 -3.92 -31.63 21.56
C VAL A 230 -2.99 -30.83 22.46
N LYS A 231 -1.72 -31.21 22.48
CA LYS A 231 -0.69 -30.47 23.23
C LYS A 231 -0.60 -29.01 22.80
N ASN A 232 -0.55 -28.76 21.51
CA ASN A 232 -0.38 -27.41 20.96
C ASN A 232 -1.64 -26.56 21.05
N ALA A 233 -2.84 -27.17 21.04
CA ALA A 233 -4.11 -26.46 21.04
C ALA A 233 -4.67 -26.19 22.45
N PHE A 234 -4.43 -27.07 23.42
CA PHE A 234 -5.16 -27.04 24.68
C PHE A 234 -4.32 -27.08 25.94
N LEU A 235 -3.02 -27.46 25.86
CA LEU A 235 -2.20 -27.72 27.06
C LEU A 235 -1.11 -26.66 27.21
N THR A 236 -0.74 -26.39 28.46
CA THR A 236 0.38 -25.51 28.81
C THR A 236 1.74 -26.14 28.51
N PRO A 237 2.82 -25.36 28.33
CA PRO A 237 4.17 -25.85 28.05
C PRO A 237 4.79 -26.66 29.17
N GLU A 238 4.23 -26.66 30.40
CA GLU A 238 4.78 -27.37 31.56
C GLU A 238 4.91 -28.86 31.32
N ARG A 239 6.08 -29.43 31.68
CA ARG A 239 6.39 -30.87 31.55
C ARG A 239 5.98 -31.59 32.82
N SER A 240 4.82 -32.28 32.82
CA SER A 240 4.38 -33.10 33.93
C SER A 240 3.75 -34.44 33.45
N LEU A 241 3.82 -35.47 34.25
CA LEU A 241 3.15 -36.76 33.96
C LEU A 241 1.63 -36.58 33.85
N VAL A 242 1.03 -35.72 34.70
CA VAL A 242 -0.40 -35.41 34.67
C VAL A 242 -0.78 -34.82 33.34
N ARG A 243 0.02 -33.87 32.81
CA ARG A 243 -0.19 -33.31 31.48
C ARG A 243 -0.13 -34.39 30.39
N LYS A 244 0.81 -35.32 30.47
CA LYS A 244 0.93 -36.40 29.47
C LYS A 244 -0.25 -37.36 29.47
N VAL A 245 -0.81 -37.64 30.64
CA VAL A 245 -2.07 -38.43 30.78
C VAL A 245 -3.24 -37.68 30.19
N ARG A 246 -3.37 -36.36 30.46
CA ARG A 246 -4.39 -35.52 29.85
C ARG A 246 -4.28 -35.46 28.32
N GLU A 247 -3.06 -35.31 27.81
CA GLU A 247 -2.75 -35.31 26.38
C GLU A 247 -3.24 -36.61 25.73
N ALA A 248 -2.93 -37.75 26.34
CA ALA A 248 -3.37 -39.04 25.83
C ALA A 248 -4.89 -39.22 25.85
N ALA A 249 -5.53 -38.87 26.98
CA ALA A 249 -7.00 -38.94 27.07
C ALA A 249 -7.71 -38.06 26.09
N LEU A 250 -7.28 -36.79 25.97
CA LEU A 250 -7.84 -35.85 25.02
C LEU A 250 -7.60 -36.25 23.55
N ALA A 251 -6.44 -36.85 23.23
CA ALA A 251 -6.14 -37.34 21.89
C ALA A 251 -7.11 -38.43 21.44
N VAL A 252 -7.47 -39.36 22.34
CA VAL A 252 -8.49 -40.40 22.07
C VAL A 252 -9.85 -39.75 21.81
N VAL A 253 -10.26 -38.77 22.64
CA VAL A 253 -11.54 -38.09 22.48
C VAL A 253 -11.60 -37.32 21.18
N VAL A 254 -10.53 -36.60 20.81
CA VAL A 254 -10.44 -35.88 19.53
C VAL A 254 -10.60 -36.83 18.35
N ASP A 255 -9.91 -37.96 18.41
CA ASP A 255 -9.95 -38.96 17.34
C ASP A 255 -11.32 -39.67 17.21
N LEU A 256 -12.08 -39.75 18.29
CA LEU A 256 -13.46 -40.27 18.28
C LEU A 256 -14.49 -39.26 17.80
N LEU A 257 -14.25 -37.97 18.03
CA LEU A 257 -15.20 -36.89 17.70
C LEU A 257 -14.99 -36.31 16.29
N HIS A 258 -13.78 -36.39 15.75
CA HIS A 258 -13.42 -35.76 14.49
C HIS A 258 -12.84 -36.75 13.48
N PRO A 259 -13.22 -36.64 12.19
CA PRO A 259 -12.58 -37.43 11.13
C PRO A 259 -11.09 -37.14 11.03
N LYS A 260 -10.28 -38.14 10.69
CA LYS A 260 -8.83 -38.02 10.51
C LYS A 260 -8.40 -36.85 9.64
N ARG A 261 -9.16 -36.55 8.58
CA ARG A 261 -8.91 -35.44 7.68
C ARG A 261 -9.00 -34.06 8.38
N GLU A 262 -9.95 -33.88 9.28
CA GLU A 262 -10.08 -32.65 10.06
C GLU A 262 -8.97 -32.49 11.10
N ILE A 263 -8.58 -33.61 11.75
CA ILE A 263 -7.44 -33.64 12.68
C ILE A 263 -6.17 -33.25 11.95
N LEU A 264 -5.91 -33.83 10.79
CA LEU A 264 -4.74 -33.53 9.97
C LEU A 264 -4.73 -32.06 9.54
N ARG A 265 -5.86 -31.52 9.05
CA ARG A 265 -5.97 -30.09 8.71
C ARG A 265 -5.63 -29.21 9.91
N ALA A 266 -6.28 -29.47 11.05
CA ALA A 266 -6.07 -28.69 12.25
C ALA A 266 -4.60 -28.75 12.75
N TYR A 267 -3.93 -29.89 12.53
CA TYR A 267 -2.51 -30.03 12.82
C TYR A 267 -1.65 -29.20 11.88
N LEU A 268 -1.85 -29.37 10.56
CA LEU A 268 -1.07 -28.68 9.53
C LEU A 268 -1.22 -27.15 9.59
N ASP A 269 -2.34 -26.64 10.09
CA ASP A 269 -2.57 -25.21 10.29
C ASP A 269 -1.93 -24.66 11.59
N ARG A 270 -1.57 -25.52 12.56
CA ARG A 270 -1.14 -25.07 13.90
C ARG A 270 0.30 -25.39 14.26
N ILE A 271 0.96 -26.32 13.53
CA ILE A 271 2.36 -26.67 13.83
C ILE A 271 3.27 -25.43 13.72
N TYR A 272 4.16 -25.29 14.70
CA TYR A 272 5.18 -24.25 14.67
C TYR A 272 6.34 -24.70 13.78
N LEU A 273 6.72 -23.87 12.82
CA LEU A 273 7.73 -24.15 11.80
C LEU A 273 8.79 -23.05 11.70
N GLY A 274 9.04 -22.32 12.78
CA GLY A 274 10.13 -21.36 12.85
C GLY A 274 9.69 -19.91 13.00
N THR A 275 10.66 -19.00 12.89
CA THR A 275 10.46 -17.56 13.06
C THR A 275 11.26 -16.81 12.02
N GLY A 276 10.69 -15.72 11.50
CA GLY A 276 11.41 -14.80 10.62
C GLY A 276 10.72 -13.44 10.57
N GLY A 277 11.52 -12.36 10.44
CA GLY A 277 10.98 -11.01 10.42
C GLY A 277 10.23 -10.60 11.69
N GLY A 278 10.52 -11.22 12.86
CA GLY A 278 9.83 -10.97 14.13
C GLY A 278 8.45 -11.62 14.25
N VAL A 279 8.12 -12.58 13.38
CA VAL A 279 6.84 -13.28 13.34
C VAL A 279 7.05 -14.78 13.46
N ASN A 280 6.23 -15.45 14.26
CA ASN A 280 6.22 -16.90 14.38
C ASN A 280 5.44 -17.54 13.22
N TYR A 281 6.08 -18.48 12.53
CA TYR A 281 5.48 -19.22 11.43
C TYR A 281 4.70 -20.41 11.97
N HIS A 282 3.38 -20.36 11.84
CA HIS A 282 2.51 -21.45 12.19
C HIS A 282 1.82 -22.01 10.94
N GLY A 283 1.83 -23.33 10.83
CA GLY A 283 1.23 -24.09 9.75
C GLY A 283 2.12 -24.28 8.53
N LEU A 284 1.84 -25.39 7.83
CA LEU A 284 2.55 -25.80 6.62
C LEU A 284 2.44 -24.74 5.51
N GLY A 285 1.27 -24.10 5.37
CA GLY A 285 1.04 -23.06 4.37
C GLY A 285 1.95 -21.85 4.57
N THR A 286 2.14 -21.41 5.82
CA THR A 286 3.06 -20.32 6.15
C THR A 286 4.51 -20.71 5.85
N ALA A 287 4.92 -21.90 6.28
CA ALA A 287 6.29 -22.36 6.08
C ALA A 287 6.63 -22.55 4.60
N SER A 288 5.70 -23.09 3.80
CA SER A 288 5.85 -23.20 2.35
C SER A 288 6.13 -21.84 1.70
N ARG A 289 5.35 -20.83 2.05
CA ARG A 289 5.55 -19.47 1.54
C ARG A 289 6.81 -18.81 2.10
N ALA A 290 7.06 -18.97 3.40
CA ALA A 290 8.19 -18.34 4.07
C ALA A 290 9.56 -18.85 3.56
N TYR A 291 9.67 -20.15 3.31
CA TYR A 291 10.94 -20.77 2.94
C TYR A 291 11.13 -21.00 1.44
N PHE A 292 10.03 -21.24 0.70
CA PHE A 292 10.08 -21.60 -0.73
C PHE A 292 9.34 -20.61 -1.64
N SER A 293 8.63 -19.62 -1.08
CA SER A 293 7.77 -18.71 -1.84
C SER A 293 6.72 -19.44 -2.70
N LYS A 294 6.21 -20.58 -2.22
CA LYS A 294 5.26 -21.44 -2.93
C LYS A 294 3.97 -21.64 -2.13
N ASP A 295 2.87 -21.86 -2.84
CA ASP A 295 1.69 -22.44 -2.22
C ASP A 295 1.99 -23.91 -1.85
N PRO A 296 1.46 -24.46 -0.74
CA PRO A 296 1.69 -25.86 -0.37
C PRO A 296 1.30 -26.88 -1.44
N ARG A 297 0.38 -26.53 -2.33
CA ARG A 297 -0.03 -27.35 -3.49
C ARG A 297 1.07 -27.49 -4.56
N GLU A 298 2.06 -26.61 -4.52
CA GLU A 298 3.14 -26.49 -5.51
C GLU A 298 4.50 -27.02 -4.99
N LEU A 299 4.51 -27.55 -3.77
CA LEU A 299 5.73 -28.11 -3.18
C LEU A 299 6.19 -29.37 -3.92
N THR A 300 7.48 -29.46 -4.17
CA THR A 300 8.11 -30.71 -4.65
C THR A 300 8.19 -31.74 -3.54
N VAL A 301 8.54 -32.96 -3.89
CA VAL A 301 8.74 -34.04 -2.91
C VAL A 301 9.86 -33.69 -1.92
N GLY A 302 10.99 -33.14 -2.41
CA GLY A 302 12.11 -32.69 -1.60
C GLY A 302 11.77 -31.53 -0.65
N GLU A 303 11.02 -30.52 -1.16
CA GLU A 303 10.59 -29.38 -0.35
C GLU A 303 9.59 -29.79 0.75
N ALA A 304 8.64 -30.67 0.42
CA ALA A 304 7.68 -31.20 1.38
C ALA A 304 8.39 -32.01 2.49
N ALA A 305 9.38 -32.84 2.14
CA ALA A 305 10.18 -33.57 3.09
C ALA A 305 11.05 -32.65 3.98
N ALA A 306 11.60 -31.58 3.44
CA ALA A 306 12.33 -30.58 4.22
C ALA A 306 11.44 -29.90 5.27
N LEU A 307 10.22 -29.46 4.90
CA LEU A 307 9.27 -28.88 5.86
C LEU A 307 8.82 -29.90 6.92
N ALA A 308 8.55 -31.14 6.51
CA ALA A 308 8.18 -32.21 7.44
C ALA A 308 9.31 -32.49 8.42
N GLY A 309 10.56 -32.57 7.95
CA GLY A 309 11.74 -32.82 8.78
C GLY A 309 11.98 -31.76 9.84
N MET A 310 11.69 -30.49 9.54
CA MET A 310 11.92 -29.42 10.51
C MET A 310 10.87 -29.32 11.62
N ILE A 311 9.75 -30.04 11.57
CA ILE A 311 8.70 -30.04 12.62
C ILE A 311 9.32 -30.40 14.00
N ARG A 312 10.27 -31.29 14.04
CA ARG A 312 10.95 -31.76 15.27
C ARG A 312 11.70 -30.64 15.98
N SER A 313 12.37 -29.75 15.24
CA SER A 313 13.20 -28.67 15.81
C SER A 313 13.38 -27.54 14.79
N PRO A 314 12.37 -26.64 14.62
CA PRO A 314 12.39 -25.61 13.59
C PRO A 314 13.58 -24.65 13.66
N ALA A 315 14.08 -24.37 14.85
CA ALA A 315 15.20 -23.46 15.05
C ALA A 315 16.55 -24.03 14.58
N THR A 316 16.72 -25.35 14.62
CA THR A 316 17.99 -26.04 14.27
C THR A 316 17.95 -26.68 12.88
N LEU A 317 16.78 -26.76 12.27
CA LEU A 317 16.54 -27.44 10.98
C LEU A 317 15.95 -26.50 9.91
N SER A 318 16.10 -25.17 10.10
CA SER A 318 15.66 -24.18 9.12
C SER A 318 16.43 -24.34 7.80
N PRO A 319 15.75 -24.48 6.66
CA PRO A 319 16.41 -24.65 5.37
C PRO A 319 17.13 -23.38 4.89
N VAL A 320 16.86 -22.23 5.51
CA VAL A 320 17.51 -20.95 5.22
C VAL A 320 18.71 -20.72 6.13
N ASP A 321 18.56 -20.97 7.45
CA ASP A 321 19.60 -20.66 8.44
C ASP A 321 20.57 -21.81 8.67
N ARG A 322 20.12 -23.06 8.42
CA ARG A 322 20.88 -24.30 8.65
C ARG A 322 20.69 -25.29 7.49
N PRO A 323 21.11 -24.92 6.27
CA PRO A 323 20.82 -25.71 5.06
C PRO A 323 21.37 -27.14 5.08
N GLU A 324 22.54 -27.35 5.65
CA GLU A 324 23.16 -28.69 5.74
C GLU A 324 22.35 -29.63 6.64
N ALA A 325 22.04 -29.20 7.88
CA ALA A 325 21.24 -29.97 8.82
C ALA A 325 19.81 -30.19 8.29
N SER A 326 19.25 -29.20 7.59
CA SER A 326 17.95 -29.34 6.93
C SER A 326 17.98 -30.37 5.82
N ARG A 327 19.05 -30.43 5.02
CA ARG A 327 19.22 -31.41 3.95
C ARG A 327 19.34 -32.84 4.53
N GLU A 328 20.20 -33.04 5.53
CA GLU A 328 20.35 -34.34 6.19
C GLU A 328 19.00 -34.82 6.71
N ARG A 329 18.27 -33.98 7.40
CA ARG A 329 16.94 -34.33 7.94
C ARG A 329 15.90 -34.60 6.86
N ARG A 330 15.91 -33.83 5.74
CA ARG A 330 15.08 -34.05 4.56
C ARG A 330 15.34 -35.46 3.99
N ASP A 331 16.60 -35.82 3.84
CA ASP A 331 17.02 -37.10 3.25
C ASP A 331 16.59 -38.30 4.12
N GLU A 332 16.60 -38.15 5.46
CA GLU A 332 16.02 -39.13 6.37
C GLU A 332 14.51 -39.31 6.14
N VAL A 333 13.77 -38.20 5.96
CA VAL A 333 12.31 -38.26 5.69
C VAL A 333 12.05 -38.93 4.35
N LEU A 334 12.80 -38.57 3.29
CA LEU A 334 12.69 -39.18 1.97
C LEU A 334 12.98 -40.65 1.99
N THR A 335 14.03 -41.07 2.67
CA THR A 335 14.39 -42.51 2.89
C THR A 335 13.22 -43.24 3.57
N ARG A 336 12.66 -42.64 4.62
CA ARG A 336 11.48 -43.19 5.30
C ARG A 336 10.26 -43.33 4.39
N MET A 337 10.00 -42.35 3.51
CA MET A 337 8.92 -42.44 2.51
C MET A 337 9.17 -43.61 1.54
N GLY A 338 10.42 -43.84 1.13
CA GLY A 338 10.81 -45.00 0.31
C GLY A 338 10.57 -46.31 1.03
N GLU A 339 11.03 -46.48 2.30
CA GLU A 339 10.80 -47.65 3.13
C GLU A 339 9.32 -47.98 3.30
N LEU A 340 8.45 -46.96 3.35
CA LEU A 340 7.00 -47.13 3.45
C LEU A 340 6.34 -47.47 2.11
N GLY A 341 7.11 -47.50 1.02
CA GLY A 341 6.58 -47.74 -0.33
C GLY A 341 5.76 -46.58 -0.88
N TRP A 342 5.98 -45.35 -0.37
CA TRP A 342 5.26 -44.17 -0.80
C TRP A 342 5.98 -43.40 -1.91
N LEU A 343 7.24 -43.75 -2.18
CA LEU A 343 8.03 -43.31 -3.34
C LEU A 343 8.60 -44.54 -4.06
N THR A 344 8.70 -44.50 -5.37
CA THR A 344 9.50 -45.47 -6.14
C THR A 344 10.99 -45.18 -5.98
N GLU A 345 11.84 -46.13 -6.40
CA GLU A 345 13.29 -45.92 -6.34
C GLU A 345 13.75 -44.72 -7.17
N ASP A 346 13.16 -44.52 -8.36
CA ASP A 346 13.47 -43.39 -9.23
C ASP A 346 13.01 -42.05 -8.63
N GLU A 347 11.79 -41.98 -8.05
CA GLU A 347 11.29 -40.78 -7.37
C GLU A 347 12.14 -40.45 -6.14
N LEU A 348 12.54 -41.43 -5.36
CA LEU A 348 13.44 -41.24 -4.22
C LEU A 348 14.81 -40.71 -4.67
N ALA A 349 15.41 -41.32 -5.68
CA ALA A 349 16.71 -40.86 -6.21
C ALA A 349 16.63 -39.43 -6.73
N ALA A 350 15.58 -39.11 -7.47
CA ALA A 350 15.35 -37.76 -7.97
C ALA A 350 15.17 -36.71 -6.85
N ALA A 351 14.38 -37.06 -5.80
CA ALA A 351 14.14 -36.17 -4.66
C ALA A 351 15.38 -35.95 -3.78
N LEU A 352 16.24 -36.99 -3.62
CA LEU A 352 17.52 -36.87 -2.91
C LEU A 352 18.52 -35.99 -3.67
N ALA A 353 18.51 -36.02 -5.01
CA ALA A 353 19.36 -35.18 -5.86
C ALA A 353 18.89 -33.72 -5.94
N GLU A 354 17.63 -33.45 -5.58
CA GLU A 354 17.04 -32.11 -5.64
C GLU A 354 17.75 -31.16 -4.67
N PRO A 355 18.14 -29.92 -5.10
CA PRO A 355 18.64 -28.91 -4.17
C PRO A 355 17.50 -28.43 -3.26
N LEU A 356 17.84 -27.87 -2.07
CA LEU A 356 16.81 -27.35 -1.14
C LEU A 356 15.90 -26.28 -1.74
N GLY A 357 16.32 -25.61 -2.79
CA GLY A 357 15.47 -24.68 -3.57
C GLY A 357 14.91 -23.49 -2.80
N THR A 358 15.53 -23.10 -1.67
CA THR A 358 15.01 -22.04 -0.79
C THR A 358 14.85 -20.72 -1.52
N ALA A 359 13.70 -20.11 -1.34
CA ALA A 359 13.35 -18.79 -1.87
C ALA A 359 12.58 -18.01 -0.80
N PRO A 360 13.27 -17.45 0.21
CA PRO A 360 12.61 -16.83 1.35
C PRO A 360 11.69 -15.70 0.95
N PHE A 361 10.42 -15.80 1.33
CA PHE A 361 9.44 -14.74 1.20
C PHE A 361 9.43 -13.91 2.49
N GLY A 362 9.45 -12.58 2.35
CA GLY A 362 9.45 -11.67 3.50
C GLY A 362 8.12 -11.65 4.26
N VAL A 363 7.72 -12.77 4.85
CA VAL A 363 6.56 -12.88 5.73
C VAL A 363 6.76 -11.93 6.94
N GLY A 364 5.71 -11.17 7.29
CA GLY A 364 5.80 -10.18 8.36
C GLY A 364 6.32 -8.79 7.94
N ARG A 365 6.81 -8.62 6.72
CA ARG A 365 7.31 -7.34 6.22
C ARG A 365 6.15 -6.38 5.92
N ARG A 366 6.08 -5.25 6.62
CA ARG A 366 5.12 -4.18 6.33
C ARG A 366 5.69 -3.24 5.28
N ARG A 367 5.15 -3.27 4.06
CA ARG A 367 5.62 -2.42 2.94
C ARG A 367 5.04 -1.02 2.97
N ALA A 368 3.84 -0.83 3.54
CA ALA A 368 3.15 0.44 3.62
C ALA A 368 2.51 0.63 5.01
N PRO A 369 3.31 0.75 6.10
CA PRO A 369 2.78 0.63 7.45
C PRO A 369 1.80 1.74 7.85
N HIS A 370 2.05 3.02 7.52
CA HIS A 370 1.10 4.11 7.77
C HIS A 370 -0.21 3.89 7.00
N PHE A 371 -0.10 3.49 5.72
CA PHE A 371 -1.28 3.17 4.91
C PHE A 371 -2.08 2.00 5.48
N ALA A 372 -1.41 0.97 6.01
CA ALA A 372 -2.08 -0.18 6.60
C ALA A 372 -2.96 0.23 7.79
N VAL A 373 -2.53 1.21 8.59
CA VAL A 373 -3.36 1.76 9.68
C VAL A 373 -4.59 2.48 9.12
N ALA A 374 -4.41 3.32 8.10
CA ALA A 374 -5.52 4.02 7.44
C ALA A 374 -6.50 3.04 6.78
N ALA A 375 -6.00 2.02 6.07
CA ALA A 375 -6.81 0.98 5.45
C ALA A 375 -7.62 0.15 6.46
N ALA A 376 -7.08 -0.09 7.67
CA ALA A 376 -7.83 -0.75 8.74
C ALA A 376 -9.02 0.09 9.23
N ALA A 377 -8.87 1.40 9.31
CA ALA A 377 -9.97 2.31 9.65
C ALA A 377 -11.04 2.29 8.55
N GLU A 378 -10.63 2.45 7.29
CA GLU A 378 -11.52 2.40 6.13
C GLU A 378 -12.26 1.06 6.02
N ALA A 379 -11.59 -0.07 6.32
CA ALA A 379 -12.23 -1.39 6.31
C ALA A 379 -13.37 -1.50 7.34
N ARG A 380 -13.24 -0.86 8.51
CA ARG A 380 -14.32 -0.81 9.51
C ARG A 380 -15.50 0.01 9.03
N GLU A 381 -15.25 1.16 8.46
CA GLU A 381 -16.28 2.10 8.00
C GLU A 381 -17.05 1.52 6.81
N ARG A 382 -16.34 1.19 5.72
CA ARG A 382 -16.96 0.77 4.47
C ARG A 382 -17.47 -0.66 4.47
N PHE A 383 -16.72 -1.60 5.04
CA PHE A 383 -17.04 -3.03 4.95
C PHE A 383 -17.51 -3.63 6.28
N GLY A 384 -17.58 -2.83 7.35
CA GLY A 384 -17.97 -3.30 8.69
C GLY A 384 -17.02 -4.33 9.29
N VAL A 385 -15.78 -4.38 8.81
CA VAL A 385 -14.76 -5.31 9.26
C VAL A 385 -14.36 -5.02 10.70
N ARG A 386 -14.48 -6.01 11.58
CA ARG A 386 -14.07 -5.94 12.98
C ARG A 386 -13.04 -7.01 13.26
N ARG A 387 -12.10 -6.75 14.17
CA ARG A 387 -11.11 -7.74 14.62
C ARG A 387 -10.25 -8.29 13.48
N LEU A 388 -9.57 -7.39 12.76
CA LEU A 388 -8.66 -7.75 11.67
C LEU A 388 -7.57 -8.76 12.08
N GLY A 389 -7.19 -8.80 13.35
CA GLY A 389 -6.08 -9.63 13.82
C GLY A 389 -6.35 -11.13 13.83
N ASP A 390 -7.60 -11.57 13.82
CA ASP A 390 -7.94 -12.98 14.08
C ASP A 390 -9.09 -13.55 13.21
N ARG A 391 -9.53 -12.80 12.21
CA ARG A 391 -10.70 -13.17 11.38
C ARG A 391 -10.35 -13.52 9.93
N GLY A 392 -9.09 -13.43 9.53
CA GLY A 392 -8.61 -13.91 8.22
C GLY A 392 -9.19 -13.14 7.01
N TYR A 393 -9.54 -11.87 7.16
CA TYR A 393 -10.03 -11.09 6.03
C TYR A 393 -8.93 -10.88 4.98
N THR A 394 -9.35 -10.86 3.72
CA THR A 394 -8.50 -10.45 2.59
C THR A 394 -8.95 -9.09 2.08
N LEU A 395 -8.05 -8.10 2.16
CA LEU A 395 -8.30 -6.73 1.72
C LEU A 395 -7.45 -6.42 0.48
N PHE A 396 -8.04 -5.79 -0.52
CA PHE A 396 -7.34 -5.31 -1.71
C PHE A 396 -7.30 -3.79 -1.71
N ALA A 397 -6.10 -3.24 -1.75
CA ALA A 397 -5.88 -1.80 -1.82
C ALA A 397 -5.98 -1.26 -3.25
N THR A 398 -6.17 0.06 -3.35
CA THR A 398 -5.97 0.82 -4.57
C THR A 398 -4.51 1.21 -4.77
N LEU A 399 -3.70 1.13 -3.72
CA LEU A 399 -2.30 1.49 -3.65
C LEU A 399 -1.44 0.57 -4.52
N SER A 400 -0.53 1.16 -5.28
CA SER A 400 0.49 0.44 -6.05
C SER A 400 1.74 0.19 -5.20
N ALA A 401 2.16 -1.06 -5.06
CA ALA A 401 3.36 -1.39 -4.28
C ALA A 401 4.63 -0.72 -4.83
N GLY A 402 4.77 -0.65 -6.16
CA GLY A 402 5.89 0.02 -6.80
C GLY A 402 5.90 1.53 -6.57
N GLU A 403 4.74 2.20 -6.77
CA GLU A 403 4.63 3.64 -6.50
C GLU A 403 4.86 3.96 -5.01
N GLN A 404 4.40 3.10 -4.11
CA GLN A 404 4.61 3.22 -2.67
C GLN A 404 6.11 3.17 -2.31
N GLU A 405 6.85 2.22 -2.87
CA GLU A 405 8.29 2.10 -2.62
C GLU A 405 9.06 3.30 -3.14
N LEU A 406 8.72 3.77 -4.34
CA LEU A 406 9.29 4.99 -4.91
C LEU A 406 8.99 6.23 -4.05
N ALA A 407 7.77 6.33 -3.52
CA ALA A 407 7.38 7.42 -2.64
C ALA A 407 8.13 7.39 -1.29
N GLN A 408 8.25 6.22 -0.67
CA GLN A 408 9.02 6.06 0.57
C GLN A 408 10.50 6.39 0.37
N ARG A 409 11.09 5.94 -0.73
CA ARG A 409 12.47 6.27 -1.10
C ARG A 409 12.63 7.77 -1.31
N ALA A 410 11.73 8.40 -2.07
CA ALA A 410 11.78 9.83 -2.36
C ALA A 410 11.68 10.69 -1.09
N VAL A 411 10.80 10.31 -0.15
CA VAL A 411 10.69 10.99 1.16
C VAL A 411 11.98 10.81 1.95
N ARG A 412 12.46 9.58 2.14
CA ARG A 412 13.66 9.30 2.93
C ARG A 412 14.90 10.03 2.37
N GLU A 413 15.22 9.81 1.10
CA GLU A 413 16.40 10.42 0.45
C GLU A 413 16.27 11.95 0.36
N GLY A 414 15.03 12.44 0.16
CA GLY A 414 14.77 13.88 0.13
C GLY A 414 15.01 14.55 1.47
N LEU A 415 14.59 13.92 2.57
CA LEU A 415 14.81 14.41 3.92
C LEU A 415 16.28 14.28 4.36
N GLU A 416 16.94 13.18 3.99
CA GLU A 416 18.38 13.00 4.23
C GLU A 416 19.21 14.09 3.57
N ALA A 417 18.87 14.46 2.33
CA ALA A 417 19.56 15.52 1.59
C ALA A 417 19.36 16.92 2.21
N LEU A 418 18.27 17.14 2.96
CA LEU A 418 17.99 18.39 3.66
C LEU A 418 18.66 18.42 5.04
N GLY A 419 18.83 17.26 5.68
CA GLY A 419 19.35 17.16 7.05
C GLY A 419 18.41 17.69 8.13
N GLY A 420 18.92 17.89 9.35
CA GLY A 420 18.24 18.66 10.39
C GLY A 420 17.03 17.99 11.09
N GLY A 421 16.92 16.66 11.06
CA GLY A 421 15.82 15.97 11.79
C GLY A 421 14.42 16.26 11.25
N LEU A 422 14.32 16.67 9.97
CA LEU A 422 13.05 16.96 9.33
C LEU A 422 12.20 15.70 9.13
N GLU A 423 10.90 15.89 9.20
CA GLU A 423 9.89 14.91 8.83
C GLU A 423 9.21 15.28 7.52
N GLY A 424 8.53 14.29 6.91
CA GLY A 424 7.84 14.51 5.64
C GLY A 424 6.70 13.55 5.41
N ALA A 425 5.71 14.01 4.66
CA ALA A 425 4.60 13.20 4.22
C ALA A 425 4.41 13.34 2.71
N LEU A 426 3.98 12.25 2.06
CA LEU A 426 3.62 12.22 0.66
C LEU A 426 2.33 11.42 0.48
N VAL A 427 1.36 12.00 -0.20
CA VAL A 427 0.15 11.31 -0.64
C VAL A 427 -0.04 11.53 -2.14
N SER A 428 -0.28 10.43 -2.86
CA SER A 428 -0.55 10.44 -4.30
C SER A 428 -1.88 9.76 -4.57
N VAL A 429 -2.75 10.43 -5.34
CA VAL A 429 -4.10 9.95 -5.64
C VAL A 429 -4.42 10.10 -7.11
N GLN A 430 -5.34 9.29 -7.61
CA GLN A 430 -5.91 9.41 -8.94
C GLN A 430 -7.11 10.38 -8.89
N PRO A 431 -7.07 11.52 -9.56
CA PRO A 431 -8.09 12.57 -9.36
C PRO A 431 -9.51 12.14 -9.74
N ARG A 432 -9.68 11.38 -10.81
CA ARG A 432 -11.02 10.97 -11.29
C ARG A 432 -11.75 9.99 -10.37
N THR A 433 -11.01 9.14 -9.65
CA THR A 433 -11.59 8.07 -8.83
C THR A 433 -11.41 8.29 -7.34
N GLY A 434 -10.45 9.11 -6.93
CA GLY A 434 -10.02 9.24 -5.53
C GLY A 434 -9.10 8.10 -5.05
N ALA A 435 -8.78 7.15 -5.91
CA ALA A 435 -7.96 5.98 -5.55
C ALA A 435 -6.55 6.39 -5.11
N VAL A 436 -6.15 5.99 -3.91
CA VAL A 436 -4.79 6.20 -3.38
C VAL A 436 -3.79 5.36 -4.16
N ARG A 437 -2.66 5.96 -4.56
CA ARG A 437 -1.56 5.32 -5.27
C ARG A 437 -0.33 5.12 -4.41
N ALA A 438 -0.02 6.11 -3.57
CA ALA A 438 1.04 6.06 -2.58
C ALA A 438 0.65 6.86 -1.33
N TRP A 439 1.15 6.42 -0.16
CA TRP A 439 0.85 7.03 1.14
C TRP A 439 2.03 6.86 2.08
N VAL A 440 2.73 7.92 2.35
CA VAL A 440 3.90 7.95 3.23
C VAL A 440 3.65 8.95 4.34
N GLY A 441 3.44 8.46 5.56
CA GLY A 441 3.10 9.28 6.72
C GLY A 441 4.29 9.81 7.53
N GLY A 442 5.52 9.42 7.17
CA GLY A 442 6.76 9.83 7.86
C GLY A 442 7.98 9.21 7.23
N ARG A 443 9.15 9.58 7.73
CA ARG A 443 10.45 9.08 7.25
C ARG A 443 10.62 7.58 7.49
N ASP A 444 10.40 7.14 8.73
CA ASP A 444 10.42 5.72 9.12
C ASP A 444 9.32 5.43 10.14
N PHE A 445 8.51 4.42 9.87
CA PHE A 445 7.41 4.00 10.75
C PHE A 445 7.91 3.44 12.09
N ARG A 446 9.13 2.90 12.14
CA ARG A 446 9.73 2.36 13.37
C ARG A 446 10.06 3.45 14.36
N ASP A 447 10.46 4.63 13.85
CA ASP A 447 10.81 5.79 14.66
C ASP A 447 9.55 6.58 15.06
N SER A 448 8.57 6.69 14.14
CA SER A 448 7.31 7.40 14.39
C SER A 448 6.15 6.74 13.66
N GLN A 449 5.15 6.29 14.44
CA GLN A 449 3.90 5.72 13.91
C GLN A 449 2.86 6.80 13.59
N PHE A 450 3.14 8.07 13.88
CA PHE A 450 2.27 9.20 13.60
C PHE A 450 2.10 9.37 12.08
N ASP A 451 0.87 9.15 11.60
CA ASP A 451 0.54 9.29 10.18
C ASP A 451 0.29 10.76 9.82
N ARG A 452 1.31 11.44 9.36
CA ARG A 452 1.24 12.86 9.02
C ARG A 452 0.35 13.14 7.81
N VAL A 453 0.05 12.13 6.99
CA VAL A 453 -0.90 12.33 5.88
C VAL A 453 -2.30 12.64 6.38
N ARG A 454 -2.76 11.95 7.43
CA ARG A 454 -4.12 12.09 7.96
C ARG A 454 -4.20 12.90 9.25
N GLN A 455 -3.21 12.74 10.14
CA GLN A 455 -3.28 13.25 11.51
C GLN A 455 -2.61 14.61 11.70
N ALA A 456 -1.62 14.95 10.86
CA ALA A 456 -0.96 16.26 11.00
C ALA A 456 -1.92 17.40 10.63
N ARG A 457 -1.91 18.44 11.45
CA ARG A 457 -2.59 19.70 11.21
C ARG A 457 -1.53 20.79 11.06
N ARG A 458 -1.40 21.32 9.84
CA ARG A 458 -0.30 22.21 9.45
C ARG A 458 -0.80 23.40 8.64
N GLN A 459 -0.23 24.57 8.87
CA GLN A 459 -0.62 25.75 8.11
C GLN A 459 -0.44 25.53 6.61
N ALA A 460 -1.54 25.71 5.85
CA ALA A 460 -1.52 25.54 4.40
C ALA A 460 -0.59 26.52 3.68
N GLY A 461 -0.39 27.70 4.25
CA GLY A 461 0.41 28.75 3.65
C GLY A 461 -0.04 29.05 2.20
N SER A 462 0.90 29.40 1.35
CA SER A 462 0.57 29.72 -0.05
C SER A 462 -0.01 28.58 -0.88
N ALA A 463 -0.07 27.35 -0.37
CA ALA A 463 -0.78 26.24 -1.02
C ALA A 463 -2.31 26.44 -1.02
N ALA A 464 -2.84 27.34 -0.17
CA ALA A 464 -4.26 27.70 -0.14
C ALA A 464 -4.66 28.74 -1.19
N LYS A 465 -3.74 29.47 -1.81
CA LYS A 465 -4.07 30.56 -2.76
C LYS A 465 -4.94 30.14 -3.95
N PRO A 466 -4.86 28.92 -4.49
CA PRO A 466 -5.83 28.47 -5.51
C PRO A 466 -7.28 28.46 -5.04
N ILE A 467 -7.55 28.32 -3.73
CA ILE A 467 -8.89 28.40 -3.15
C ILE A 467 -9.44 29.84 -3.30
N VAL A 468 -8.63 30.84 -2.98
CA VAL A 468 -9.00 32.27 -3.15
C VAL A 468 -9.28 32.59 -4.61
N LEU A 469 -8.44 32.06 -5.52
CA LEU A 469 -8.68 32.25 -6.98
C LEU A 469 -9.97 31.55 -7.40
N ALA A 470 -10.26 30.36 -6.94
CA ALA A 470 -11.49 29.63 -7.27
C ALA A 470 -12.72 30.40 -6.76
N ALA A 471 -12.70 30.91 -5.54
CA ALA A 471 -13.77 31.75 -4.98
C ALA A 471 -13.99 33.01 -5.81
N ALA A 472 -12.93 33.74 -6.18
CA ALA A 472 -13.02 34.97 -6.96
C ALA A 472 -13.60 34.75 -8.38
N LEU A 473 -13.21 33.66 -9.03
CA LEU A 473 -13.73 33.26 -10.33
C LEU A 473 -15.20 32.82 -10.23
N ALA A 474 -15.56 32.01 -9.24
CA ALA A 474 -16.91 31.52 -9.04
C ALA A 474 -17.90 32.65 -8.72
N ALA A 475 -17.50 33.60 -7.88
CA ALA A 475 -18.28 34.80 -7.56
C ALA A 475 -18.33 35.82 -8.71
N GLY A 476 -17.54 35.63 -9.77
CA GLY A 476 -17.43 36.61 -10.86
C GLY A 476 -16.75 37.95 -10.49
N THR A 477 -16.12 38.00 -9.31
CA THR A 477 -15.46 39.21 -8.78
C THR A 477 -14.21 39.58 -9.58
N ALA A 478 -13.51 38.57 -10.12
CA ALA A 478 -12.32 38.76 -10.93
C ALA A 478 -12.15 37.67 -11.99
N SER A 479 -11.42 37.97 -13.05
CA SER A 479 -10.86 37.03 -14.01
C SER A 479 -9.36 36.86 -13.77
N ALA A 480 -8.74 35.89 -14.41
CA ALA A 480 -7.28 35.70 -14.34
C ALA A 480 -6.50 36.94 -14.85
N ALA A 481 -7.09 37.72 -15.76
CA ALA A 481 -6.50 38.92 -16.33
C ALA A 481 -6.85 40.23 -15.57
N THR A 482 -7.75 40.17 -14.57
CA THR A 482 -8.11 41.35 -13.76
C THR A 482 -6.86 41.90 -13.06
N ARG A 483 -6.69 43.26 -13.14
CA ARG A 483 -5.59 43.97 -12.46
C ARG A 483 -5.91 44.16 -10.99
N ILE A 484 -4.96 43.90 -10.15
CA ILE A 484 -5.03 44.09 -8.71
C ILE A 484 -3.76 44.77 -8.21
N GLU A 485 -3.89 45.63 -7.22
CA GLU A 485 -2.79 46.46 -6.73
C GLU A 485 -1.88 45.66 -5.76
N ASP A 486 -0.59 45.61 -6.08
CA ASP A 486 0.46 45.11 -5.19
C ASP A 486 1.21 46.30 -4.56
N ALA A 487 0.57 46.94 -3.58
CA ALA A 487 1.05 48.08 -2.82
C ALA A 487 0.81 47.88 -1.32
N PRO A 488 1.46 48.62 -0.44
CA PRO A 488 1.23 48.52 1.01
C PRO A 488 -0.25 48.47 1.37
N LEU A 489 -0.62 47.57 2.26
CA LEU A 489 -1.98 47.32 2.73
C LEU A 489 -2.00 47.31 4.24
N GLU A 490 -2.93 48.03 4.82
CA GLU A 490 -3.25 47.98 6.24
C GLU A 490 -4.65 47.42 6.42
N VAL A 491 -4.78 46.43 7.27
CA VAL A 491 -6.05 45.77 7.60
C VAL A 491 -6.26 45.85 9.09
N ASP A 492 -7.39 46.38 9.52
CA ASP A 492 -7.78 46.33 10.93
C ASP A 492 -8.30 44.93 11.25
N MET A 493 -7.74 44.35 12.31
CA MET A 493 -8.12 43.05 12.85
C MET A 493 -8.39 43.22 14.36
N ASP A 494 -9.63 43.57 14.69
CA ASP A 494 -10.09 43.78 16.07
C ASP A 494 -9.20 44.78 16.86
N GLY A 495 -8.93 45.94 16.29
CA GLY A 495 -8.11 46.99 16.88
C GLY A 495 -6.61 46.79 16.75
N ARG A 496 -6.18 45.77 16.02
CA ARG A 496 -4.76 45.56 15.67
C ARG A 496 -4.55 45.71 14.18
N THR A 497 -3.71 46.65 13.76
CA THR A 497 -3.38 46.86 12.36
C THR A 497 -2.43 45.77 11.86
N TRP A 498 -2.91 44.93 10.94
CA TRP A 498 -2.10 43.95 10.25
C TRP A 498 -1.60 44.48 8.89
N ARG A 499 -0.30 44.31 8.62
CA ARG A 499 0.38 44.76 7.40
C ARG A 499 1.00 43.60 6.66
N PRO A 500 0.28 42.95 5.74
CA PRO A 500 0.82 41.86 4.94
C PRO A 500 1.97 42.36 4.04
N ARG A 501 2.97 41.52 3.84
CA ARG A 501 4.11 41.75 2.94
C ARG A 501 4.31 40.58 2.01
N ASN A 502 4.80 40.86 0.80
CA ASN A 502 5.29 39.78 -0.07
C ASN A 502 6.55 39.13 0.54
N SER A 503 6.79 37.85 0.18
CA SER A 503 7.91 37.07 0.75
C SER A 503 9.30 37.64 0.47
N ASP A 504 9.43 38.43 -0.63
CA ASP A 504 10.64 39.14 -1.01
C ASP A 504 10.68 40.61 -0.52
N GLY A 505 9.66 41.05 0.21
CA GLY A 505 9.51 42.40 0.74
C GLY A 505 9.24 43.49 -0.30
N ARG A 506 9.05 43.14 -1.58
CA ARG A 506 8.88 44.11 -2.68
C ARG A 506 7.40 44.24 -3.08
N PHE A 507 7.01 45.43 -3.50
CA PHE A 507 5.72 45.73 -4.12
C PHE A 507 5.93 46.04 -5.62
N ARG A 508 5.00 45.57 -6.45
CA ARG A 508 5.12 45.61 -7.91
C ARG A 508 4.16 46.57 -8.59
N GLY A 509 3.31 47.24 -7.81
CA GLY A 509 2.21 48.04 -8.36
C GLY A 509 1.12 47.12 -8.98
N PRO A 510 0.39 47.63 -10.00
CA PRO A 510 -0.67 46.83 -10.60
C PRO A 510 -0.16 45.59 -11.30
N VAL A 511 -0.66 44.40 -10.88
CA VAL A 511 -0.37 43.10 -11.47
C VAL A 511 -1.68 42.41 -11.87
N THR A 512 -1.63 41.43 -12.80
CA THR A 512 -2.80 40.60 -13.07
C THR A 512 -2.96 39.54 -11.94
N VAL A 513 -4.21 39.10 -11.73
CA VAL A 513 -4.51 38.01 -10.77
C VAL A 513 -3.68 36.76 -11.10
N ARG A 514 -3.52 36.44 -12.41
CA ARG A 514 -2.60 35.36 -12.86
C ARG A 514 -1.19 35.57 -12.31
N THR A 515 -0.62 36.74 -12.53
CA THR A 515 0.74 37.04 -12.06
C THR A 515 0.85 36.94 -10.53
N ALA A 516 -0.17 37.43 -9.81
CA ALA A 516 -0.23 37.35 -8.36
C ALA A 516 -0.15 35.86 -7.85
N VAL A 517 -0.89 34.96 -8.51
CA VAL A 517 -0.88 33.52 -8.14
C VAL A 517 0.40 32.81 -8.61
N GLU A 518 0.84 33.08 -9.87
CA GLU A 518 2.07 32.48 -10.44
C GLU A 518 3.31 32.82 -9.61
N GLN A 519 3.43 34.10 -9.20
CA GLN A 519 4.54 34.59 -8.37
C GLN A 519 4.27 34.45 -6.86
N SER A 520 3.10 33.95 -6.50
CA SER A 520 2.69 33.72 -5.11
C SER A 520 2.71 34.99 -4.25
N LEU A 521 2.31 36.13 -4.81
CA LEU A 521 2.26 37.44 -4.11
C LEU A 521 1.21 37.41 -2.98
N ASN A 522 1.55 37.98 -1.84
CA ASN A 522 0.68 37.94 -0.66
C ASN A 522 -0.34 39.07 -0.70
N VAL A 523 0.10 40.30 -0.92
CA VAL A 523 -0.77 41.50 -0.82
C VAL A 523 -1.91 41.48 -1.84
N PRO A 524 -1.67 41.18 -3.13
CA PRO A 524 -2.75 41.02 -4.10
C PRO A 524 -3.74 39.91 -3.73
N THR A 525 -3.25 38.80 -3.17
CA THR A 525 -4.12 37.69 -2.76
C THR A 525 -5.04 38.06 -1.59
N VAL A 526 -4.53 38.84 -0.61
CA VAL A 526 -5.36 39.34 0.50
C VAL A 526 -6.42 40.32 -0.04
N ARG A 527 -6.04 41.27 -0.92
CA ARG A 527 -6.99 42.18 -1.54
C ARG A 527 -8.07 41.43 -2.33
N LEU A 528 -7.69 40.38 -3.07
CA LEU A 528 -8.64 39.57 -3.81
C LEU A 528 -9.61 38.85 -2.88
N ALA A 529 -9.14 38.25 -1.81
CA ALA A 529 -9.98 37.55 -0.83
C ALA A 529 -10.96 38.51 -0.13
N MET A 530 -10.49 39.70 0.24
CA MET A 530 -11.36 40.73 0.84
C MET A 530 -12.42 41.25 -0.17
N ALA A 531 -12.08 41.34 -1.45
CA ALA A 531 -13.03 41.76 -2.50
C ALA A 531 -14.08 40.67 -2.81
N VAL A 532 -13.76 39.41 -2.61
CA VAL A 532 -14.68 38.28 -2.80
C VAL A 532 -15.63 38.13 -1.62
N GLY A 533 -15.13 38.32 -0.41
CA GLY A 533 -15.74 37.95 0.87
C GLY A 533 -14.99 36.77 1.52
N LEU A 534 -14.66 36.94 2.77
CA LEU A 534 -13.87 35.90 3.51
C LEU A 534 -14.71 34.64 3.81
N ASP A 535 -16.00 34.81 4.00
CA ASP A 535 -17.04 33.78 4.10
C ASP A 535 -17.11 32.92 2.82
N GLU A 536 -17.09 33.55 1.64
CA GLU A 536 -17.05 32.84 0.35
C GLU A 536 -15.76 32.06 0.15
N VAL A 537 -14.63 32.61 0.59
CA VAL A 537 -13.35 31.88 0.57
C VAL A 537 -13.41 30.65 1.50
N ALA A 538 -13.98 30.80 2.70
CA ALA A 538 -14.17 29.70 3.64
C ALA A 538 -15.17 28.66 3.11
N ALA A 539 -16.27 29.08 2.49
CA ALA A 539 -17.24 28.18 1.86
C ALA A 539 -16.61 27.39 0.70
N THR A 540 -15.83 28.07 -0.17
CA THR A 540 -15.10 27.43 -1.26
C THR A 540 -14.06 26.43 -0.74
N ALA A 541 -13.33 26.75 0.33
CA ALA A 541 -12.39 25.82 0.95
C ALA A 541 -13.07 24.52 1.40
N ARG A 542 -14.19 24.62 2.09
CA ARG A 542 -15.01 23.47 2.53
C ARG A 542 -15.55 22.67 1.33
N ALA A 543 -16.06 23.36 0.31
CA ALA A 543 -16.55 22.70 -0.89
C ALA A 543 -15.46 21.89 -1.59
N LEU A 544 -14.25 22.43 -1.68
CA LEU A 544 -13.09 21.76 -2.29
C LEU A 544 -12.52 20.61 -1.43
N GLY A 545 -12.86 20.55 -0.13
CA GLY A 545 -12.51 19.40 0.70
C GLY A 545 -11.66 19.67 1.94
N VAL A 546 -11.54 20.94 2.38
CA VAL A 546 -11.01 21.25 3.70
C VAL A 546 -12.05 20.85 4.75
N GLU A 547 -11.66 20.03 5.73
CA GLU A 547 -12.54 19.56 6.81
C GLU A 547 -12.44 20.44 8.06
N GLY A 548 -11.25 21.03 8.27
CA GLY A 548 -10.99 21.93 9.38
C GLY A 548 -11.67 23.28 9.25
N GLU A 549 -11.68 24.02 10.36
CA GLU A 549 -12.17 25.39 10.38
C GLU A 549 -11.28 26.31 9.53
N VAL A 550 -11.90 27.08 8.66
CA VAL A 550 -11.26 28.18 7.92
C VAL A 550 -11.78 29.49 8.47
N PRO A 551 -11.01 30.18 9.32
CA PRO A 551 -11.46 31.43 9.92
C PRO A 551 -11.73 32.50 8.86
N GLU A 552 -12.79 33.28 9.05
CA GLU A 552 -13.15 34.41 8.18
C GLU A 552 -12.26 35.62 8.49
N LEU A 553 -10.96 35.41 8.40
CA LEU A 553 -9.93 36.42 8.64
C LEU A 553 -9.13 36.70 7.37
N PRO A 554 -8.70 37.95 7.12
CA PRO A 554 -7.86 38.29 5.96
C PRO A 554 -6.60 37.47 5.84
N SER A 555 -6.03 36.98 6.95
CA SER A 555 -4.86 36.10 7.00
C SER A 555 -5.14 34.70 6.41
N SER A 556 -6.39 34.23 6.41
CA SER A 556 -6.80 32.96 5.81
C SER A 556 -6.58 32.94 4.29
N ALA A 557 -6.58 34.12 3.63
CA ALA A 557 -6.18 34.22 2.23
C ALA A 557 -4.74 33.75 1.96
N LEU A 558 -3.89 33.77 2.97
CA LEU A 558 -2.50 33.32 2.93
C LEU A 558 -2.32 31.92 3.52
N GLY A 559 -3.42 31.21 3.80
CA GLY A 559 -3.41 29.87 4.39
C GLY A 559 -3.03 29.84 5.87
N ALA A 560 -3.42 30.87 6.65
CA ALA A 560 -3.25 30.89 8.10
C ALA A 560 -4.31 30.01 8.81
N PHE A 561 -4.66 28.89 8.20
CA PHE A 561 -5.48 27.82 8.76
C PHE A 561 -4.81 26.47 8.53
N GLU A 562 -5.22 25.47 9.29
CA GLU A 562 -4.56 24.17 9.31
C GLU A 562 -5.27 23.17 8.41
N VAL A 563 -4.45 22.42 7.66
CA VAL A 563 -4.88 21.31 6.81
C VAL A 563 -3.95 20.11 7.00
N SER A 564 -4.46 18.92 6.72
CA SER A 564 -3.64 17.74 6.54
C SER A 564 -3.18 17.61 5.07
N PRO A 565 -2.10 16.86 4.78
CA PRO A 565 -1.75 16.49 3.41
C PRO A 565 -2.90 15.79 2.66
N TYR A 566 -3.71 15.01 3.37
CA TYR A 566 -4.90 14.37 2.82
C TYR A 566 -5.96 15.38 2.35
N GLU A 567 -6.30 16.38 3.18
CA GLU A 567 -7.27 17.42 2.81
C GLU A 567 -6.76 18.25 1.64
N LEU A 568 -5.47 18.61 1.66
CA LEU A 568 -4.86 19.34 0.55
C LEU A 568 -4.85 18.50 -0.74
N ALA A 569 -4.60 17.20 -0.67
CA ALA A 569 -4.71 16.30 -1.82
C ALA A 569 -6.14 16.25 -2.37
N ARG A 570 -7.16 16.33 -1.50
CA ARG A 570 -8.57 16.38 -1.92
C ARG A 570 -8.90 17.69 -2.63
N VAL A 571 -8.44 18.83 -2.11
CA VAL A 571 -8.57 20.14 -2.78
C VAL A 571 -7.99 20.09 -4.19
N TYR A 572 -6.76 19.62 -4.32
CA TYR A 572 -6.09 19.58 -5.63
C TYR A 572 -6.66 18.48 -6.55
N ALA A 573 -7.17 17.39 -6.00
CA ALA A 573 -7.87 16.37 -6.77
C ALA A 573 -9.18 16.89 -7.34
N THR A 574 -9.91 17.73 -6.59
CA THR A 574 -11.11 18.41 -7.06
C THR A 574 -10.82 19.30 -8.26
N LEU A 575 -9.74 20.10 -8.20
CA LEU A 575 -9.31 20.94 -9.33
C LEU A 575 -8.91 20.08 -10.55
N ALA A 576 -8.10 19.03 -10.32
CA ALA A 576 -7.64 18.12 -11.37
C ALA A 576 -8.77 17.32 -12.03
N ALA A 577 -9.82 17.02 -11.27
CA ALA A 577 -11.02 16.33 -11.73
C ALA A 577 -12.08 17.26 -12.37
N GLY A 578 -11.70 18.51 -12.66
CA GLY A 578 -12.61 19.48 -13.29
C GLY A 578 -13.77 19.88 -12.39
N GLY A 579 -13.53 20.05 -11.10
CA GLY A 579 -14.51 20.50 -10.11
C GLY A 579 -15.31 19.39 -9.43
N GLN A 580 -15.08 18.12 -9.81
CA GLN A 580 -15.67 16.99 -9.11
C GLN A 580 -14.79 16.62 -7.90
N ARG A 581 -15.34 16.64 -6.69
CA ARG A 581 -14.63 16.26 -5.46
C ARG A 581 -14.68 14.74 -5.30
N PRO A 582 -13.56 14.02 -5.51
CA PRO A 582 -13.55 12.58 -5.36
C PRO A 582 -13.52 12.18 -3.89
N ALA A 583 -14.19 11.08 -3.52
CA ALA A 583 -13.97 10.40 -2.26
C ALA A 583 -12.62 9.67 -2.32
N ILE A 584 -11.61 10.19 -1.59
CA ILE A 584 -10.30 9.55 -1.52
C ILE A 584 -10.43 8.24 -0.72
N HIS A 585 -10.02 7.13 -1.32
CA HIS A 585 -10.16 5.80 -0.75
C HIS A 585 -8.92 4.92 -1.01
N GLY A 586 -8.60 4.08 -0.03
CA GLY A 586 -7.47 3.16 -0.07
C GLY A 586 -7.85 1.72 -0.41
N LEU A 587 -9.12 1.32 -0.23
CA LEU A 587 -9.57 -0.05 -0.44
C LEU A 587 -10.46 -0.17 -1.69
N ARG A 588 -10.22 -1.24 -2.45
CA ARG A 588 -10.98 -1.63 -3.64
C ARG A 588 -12.03 -2.71 -3.32
N ALA A 589 -11.65 -3.70 -2.49
CA ALA A 589 -12.50 -4.82 -2.13
C ALA A 589 -12.06 -5.44 -0.79
N ALA A 590 -12.99 -6.12 -0.14
CA ALA A 590 -12.76 -6.91 1.06
C ALA A 590 -13.49 -8.25 0.95
N TYR A 591 -12.86 -9.30 1.50
CA TYR A 591 -13.39 -10.67 1.53
C TYR A 591 -13.28 -11.22 2.95
N ASP A 592 -14.21 -12.09 3.35
CA ASP A 592 -14.12 -12.86 4.59
C ASP A 592 -13.14 -14.04 4.46
N ALA A 593 -12.99 -14.81 5.55
CA ALA A 593 -12.10 -15.96 5.58
C ALA A 593 -12.53 -17.10 4.63
N GLU A 594 -13.81 -17.15 4.26
CA GLU A 594 -14.39 -18.12 3.35
C GLU A 594 -14.31 -17.65 1.87
N GLY A 595 -13.65 -16.51 1.62
CA GLY A 595 -13.50 -15.95 0.26
C GLY A 595 -14.75 -15.28 -0.29
N ARG A 596 -15.76 -14.98 0.54
CA ARG A 596 -16.97 -14.28 0.12
C ARG A 596 -16.73 -12.78 0.14
N ARG A 597 -17.07 -12.11 -0.94
CA ARG A 597 -16.93 -10.65 -1.04
C ARG A 597 -17.86 -9.96 -0.06
N LEU A 598 -17.29 -9.01 0.71
CA LEU A 598 -18.06 -8.17 1.61
C LEU A 598 -18.74 -7.03 0.84
N GLU A 599 -19.92 -6.66 1.29
CA GLU A 599 -20.66 -5.52 0.76
C GLU A 599 -19.99 -4.20 1.15
N ASP A 600 -19.81 -3.32 0.18
CA ASP A 600 -19.33 -1.95 0.40
C ASP A 600 -20.53 -1.07 0.78
N ARG A 601 -20.60 -0.69 2.05
CA ARG A 601 -21.68 0.11 2.61
C ARG A 601 -21.67 1.56 2.17
N GLU A 602 -20.47 2.07 1.89
CA GLU A 602 -20.22 3.44 1.48
C GLU A 602 -19.26 3.47 0.27
N PRO A 603 -19.73 3.04 -0.92
CA PRO A 603 -18.88 3.02 -2.10
C PRO A 603 -18.42 4.44 -2.43
N PRO A 604 -17.14 4.65 -2.76
CA PRO A 604 -16.59 5.98 -3.01
C PRO A 604 -17.26 6.63 -4.22
N ARG A 605 -17.75 7.84 -4.01
CA ARG A 605 -18.42 8.64 -5.04
C ARG A 605 -17.70 9.99 -5.20
N SER A 606 -17.86 10.59 -6.36
CA SER A 606 -17.44 11.97 -6.60
C SER A 606 -18.67 12.89 -6.53
N GLU A 607 -18.49 14.05 -5.92
CA GLU A 607 -19.53 15.05 -5.75
C GLU A 607 -19.16 16.34 -6.51
N PRO A 608 -20.12 17.02 -7.17
CA PRO A 608 -19.83 18.32 -7.76
C PRO A 608 -19.53 19.34 -6.65
N ALA A 609 -18.39 20.00 -6.73
CA ALA A 609 -17.89 20.95 -5.72
C ALA A 609 -17.52 22.31 -6.30
N LEU A 610 -17.22 22.37 -7.60
CA LEU A 610 -16.86 23.61 -8.30
C LEU A 610 -17.32 23.52 -9.77
N ASP A 611 -17.69 24.67 -10.36
CA ASP A 611 -17.99 24.73 -11.79
C ASP A 611 -16.75 24.25 -12.61
N PRO A 612 -16.95 23.39 -13.63
CA PRO A 612 -15.83 22.87 -14.42
C PRO A 612 -15.03 23.96 -15.16
N ALA A 613 -15.68 25.04 -15.58
CA ALA A 613 -14.98 26.13 -16.24
C ALA A 613 -14.11 26.92 -15.25
N VAL A 614 -14.59 27.12 -14.01
CA VAL A 614 -13.80 27.73 -12.92
C VAL A 614 -12.58 26.84 -12.60
N ALA A 615 -12.80 25.55 -12.41
CA ALA A 615 -11.70 24.58 -12.14
C ALA A 615 -10.64 24.60 -13.25
N TYR A 616 -11.06 24.70 -14.52
CA TYR A 616 -10.14 24.78 -15.65
C TYR A 616 -9.35 26.10 -15.66
N VAL A 617 -9.98 27.25 -15.40
CA VAL A 617 -9.26 28.53 -15.34
C VAL A 617 -8.25 28.54 -14.22
N VAL A 618 -8.60 28.01 -13.03
CA VAL A 618 -7.63 27.80 -11.92
C VAL A 618 -6.47 26.93 -12.37
N THR A 619 -6.75 25.80 -13.02
CA THR A 619 -5.74 24.88 -13.54
C THR A 619 -4.80 25.58 -14.52
N SER A 620 -5.34 26.35 -15.47
CA SER A 620 -4.54 27.15 -16.43
C SER A 620 -3.61 28.15 -15.74
N VAL A 621 -4.04 28.77 -14.65
CA VAL A 621 -3.19 29.67 -13.86
C VAL A 621 -2.10 28.85 -13.14
N LEU A 622 -2.43 27.65 -12.61
CA LEU A 622 -1.48 26.79 -11.93
C LEU A 622 -0.47 26.11 -12.86
N GLU A 623 -0.79 25.90 -14.14
CA GLU A 623 0.20 25.54 -15.17
C GLU A 623 1.24 26.66 -15.32
N GLY A 624 0.79 27.93 -15.29
CA GLY A 624 1.68 29.07 -15.29
C GLY A 624 2.64 29.15 -14.10
N THR A 625 2.27 28.62 -12.94
CA THR A 625 3.21 28.55 -11.79
C THR A 625 4.41 27.66 -12.07
N VAL A 626 4.21 26.61 -12.87
CA VAL A 626 5.26 25.65 -13.27
C VAL A 626 6.09 26.19 -14.44
N ASP A 627 5.46 26.92 -15.36
CA ASP A 627 6.16 27.42 -16.55
C ASP A 627 6.90 28.73 -16.30
N ARG A 628 6.34 29.64 -15.50
CA ARG A 628 6.82 31.02 -15.28
C ARG A 628 6.99 31.41 -13.82
N GLY A 629 6.36 30.67 -12.92
CA GLY A 629 6.24 31.02 -11.51
C GLY A 629 7.18 30.29 -10.55
N THR A 630 6.72 30.18 -9.31
CA THR A 630 7.50 29.64 -8.18
C THR A 630 7.76 28.14 -8.28
N GLY A 631 7.02 27.42 -9.13
CA GLY A 631 7.13 25.99 -9.35
C GLY A 631 8.04 25.56 -10.50
N ARG A 632 8.76 26.48 -11.16
CA ARG A 632 9.55 26.20 -12.39
C ARG A 632 10.53 25.02 -12.25
N ALA A 633 11.06 24.80 -11.07
CA ALA A 633 11.99 23.70 -10.84
C ALA A 633 11.35 22.33 -11.04
N ALA A 634 10.01 22.21 -11.04
CA ALA A 634 9.30 20.97 -11.32
C ALA A 634 9.55 20.45 -12.74
N ARG A 635 9.78 21.34 -13.70
CA ARG A 635 10.10 20.98 -15.09
C ARG A 635 11.41 20.21 -15.26
N ARG A 636 12.32 20.25 -14.27
CA ARG A 636 13.54 19.42 -14.26
C ARG A 636 13.22 17.93 -14.11
N TYR A 637 12.10 17.62 -13.43
CA TYR A 637 11.67 16.25 -13.14
C TYR A 637 10.60 15.75 -14.10
N LEU A 638 9.79 16.69 -14.63
CA LEU A 638 8.76 16.44 -15.66
C LEU A 638 8.88 17.51 -16.75
N PRO A 639 9.76 17.30 -17.75
CA PRO A 639 10.10 18.34 -18.75
C PRO A 639 8.96 18.68 -19.70
N GLY A 640 7.99 17.80 -19.89
CA GLY A 640 6.87 17.99 -20.82
C GLY A 640 5.53 17.59 -20.23
N GLY A 641 4.46 17.78 -21.01
CA GLY A 641 3.10 17.42 -20.66
C GLY A 641 2.40 18.39 -19.71
N PRO A 642 1.09 18.16 -19.46
CA PRO A 642 0.28 18.99 -18.61
C PRO A 642 0.71 18.84 -17.14
N LEU A 643 1.02 19.95 -16.49
CA LEU A 643 1.40 19.97 -15.08
C LEU A 643 0.98 21.30 -14.45
N ALA A 644 0.10 21.23 -13.49
CA ALA A 644 -0.31 22.34 -12.65
C ALA A 644 0.22 22.12 -11.22
N ALA A 645 0.74 23.18 -10.58
CA ALA A 645 1.27 23.04 -9.24
C ALA A 645 1.24 24.35 -8.43
N LYS A 646 1.42 24.21 -7.13
CA LYS A 646 1.60 25.32 -6.21
C LYS A 646 2.59 24.99 -5.12
N THR A 647 3.54 25.87 -4.89
CA THR A 647 4.42 25.86 -3.72
C THR A 647 3.70 26.48 -2.52
N GLY A 648 3.90 25.92 -1.34
CA GLY A 648 3.45 26.47 -0.08
C GLY A 648 4.64 26.65 0.89
N THR A 649 4.61 27.72 1.66
CA THR A 649 5.53 27.96 2.76
C THR A 649 4.73 28.74 3.80
N SER A 650 4.65 28.23 5.02
CA SER A 650 3.99 28.89 6.14
C SER A 650 4.88 29.96 6.77
N ASN A 651 4.32 30.70 7.71
CA ASN A 651 5.05 31.72 8.47
C ASN A 651 6.31 31.12 9.13
N ARG A 652 7.42 31.84 9.04
CA ARG A 652 8.74 31.42 9.55
C ARG A 652 9.24 30.10 8.93
N ALA A 653 8.73 29.71 7.76
CA ALA A 653 9.11 28.49 7.08
C ALA A 653 8.97 27.21 7.94
N ARG A 654 7.92 27.11 8.76
CA ARG A 654 7.64 25.90 9.57
C ARG A 654 7.15 24.75 8.74
N ASP A 655 6.30 25.05 7.74
CA ASP A 655 5.69 24.08 6.86
C ASP A 655 6.07 24.37 5.41
N CYS A 656 6.60 23.37 4.74
CA CYS A 656 7.00 23.42 3.35
C CYS A 656 6.11 22.48 2.54
N TRP A 657 5.34 23.03 1.59
CA TRP A 657 4.40 22.30 0.76
C TRP A 657 4.77 22.34 -0.71
N PHE A 658 4.47 21.24 -1.38
CA PHE A 658 4.37 21.21 -2.82
C PHE A 658 3.19 20.33 -3.23
N ALA A 659 2.18 20.93 -3.84
CA ALA A 659 1.02 20.25 -4.38
C ALA A 659 1.04 20.38 -5.90
N ALA A 660 1.02 19.26 -6.60
CA ALA A 660 1.09 19.22 -8.06
C ALA A 660 0.17 18.16 -8.63
N TYR A 661 -0.32 18.41 -9.83
CA TYR A 661 -1.19 17.47 -10.52
C TYR A 661 -1.06 17.49 -12.03
N THR A 662 -1.32 16.34 -12.60
CA THR A 662 -1.61 16.07 -14.01
C THR A 662 -3.07 15.60 -14.12
N PRO A 663 -3.62 15.37 -15.31
CA PRO A 663 -4.97 14.79 -15.45
C PRO A 663 -5.14 13.42 -14.77
N GLU A 664 -4.04 12.67 -14.52
CA GLU A 664 -4.08 11.32 -13.98
C GLU A 664 -3.56 11.17 -12.53
N ARG A 665 -2.82 12.15 -12.04
CA ARG A 665 -2.19 12.07 -10.72
C ARG A 665 -2.15 13.38 -10.01
N VAL A 666 -2.56 13.38 -8.75
CA VAL A 666 -2.29 14.45 -7.78
C VAL A 666 -1.26 13.92 -6.79
N THR A 667 -0.27 14.74 -6.46
CA THR A 667 0.69 14.41 -5.41
C THR A 667 0.94 15.62 -4.54
N VAL A 668 0.72 15.45 -3.25
CA VAL A 668 0.99 16.48 -2.23
C VAL A 668 2.13 15.99 -1.35
N VAL A 669 3.10 16.87 -1.14
CA VAL A 669 4.24 16.66 -0.25
C VAL A 669 4.27 17.76 0.80
N TRP A 670 4.45 17.36 2.04
CA TRP A 670 4.76 18.21 3.17
C TRP A 670 6.12 17.86 3.75
N VAL A 671 6.89 18.88 4.18
CA VAL A 671 8.15 18.75 4.93
C VAL A 671 8.16 19.78 6.04
N GLY A 672 8.50 19.36 7.26
CA GLY A 672 8.55 20.22 8.44
C GLY A 672 9.09 19.49 9.67
N HIS A 673 9.10 20.18 10.81
CA HIS A 673 9.33 19.56 12.13
C HIS A 673 8.01 19.32 12.84
N ASP A 674 7.92 18.23 13.61
CA ASP A 674 6.69 17.92 14.37
C ASP A 674 6.42 18.98 15.44
N GLU A 675 7.46 19.55 16.04
CA GLU A 675 7.42 20.58 17.09
C GLU A 675 7.24 22.01 16.55
N PHE A 676 6.87 22.18 15.27
CA PHE A 676 6.64 23.48 14.63
C PHE A 676 7.87 24.38 14.56
N GLU A 677 9.07 23.83 14.63
CA GLU A 677 10.31 24.58 14.44
C GLU A 677 10.49 25.05 12.99
N PRO A 678 11.18 26.18 12.75
CA PRO A 678 11.50 26.65 11.41
C PRO A 678 12.42 25.69 10.64
N THR A 679 12.04 25.32 9.41
CA THR A 679 12.85 24.43 8.55
C THR A 679 14.03 25.14 7.88
N ARG A 680 14.03 26.48 7.82
CA ARG A 680 14.94 27.32 7.03
C ARG A 680 14.82 27.13 5.50
N PHE A 681 13.84 26.36 5.04
CA PHE A 681 13.58 26.08 3.63
C PHE A 681 12.24 26.65 3.17
N SER A 682 12.10 26.86 1.86
CA SER A 682 10.79 27.07 1.23
C SER A 682 10.25 25.77 0.66
N GLY A 683 8.96 25.71 0.38
CA GLY A 683 8.35 24.57 -0.30
C GLY A 683 9.04 24.19 -1.62
N ALA A 684 9.54 25.19 -2.36
CA ALA A 684 10.32 24.96 -3.58
C ALA A 684 11.70 24.31 -3.33
N ARG A 685 12.25 24.44 -2.12
CA ARG A 685 13.57 23.89 -1.76
C ARG A 685 13.48 22.58 -0.97
N ALA A 686 12.37 22.35 -0.25
CA ALA A 686 12.18 21.14 0.55
C ALA A 686 11.20 20.16 -0.10
N ALA A 687 9.94 20.53 -0.25
CA ALA A 687 8.89 19.61 -0.70
C ALA A 687 8.94 19.30 -2.22
N LEU A 688 9.27 20.30 -3.05
CA LEU A 688 9.36 20.09 -4.51
C LEU A 688 10.43 19.06 -4.91
N PRO A 689 11.65 19.03 -4.34
CA PRO A 689 12.63 17.98 -4.66
C PRO A 689 12.18 16.58 -4.27
N VAL A 690 11.45 16.42 -3.16
CA VAL A 690 10.85 15.12 -2.75
C VAL A 690 9.82 14.68 -3.78
N TRP A 691 8.89 15.58 -4.14
CA TRP A 691 7.92 15.35 -5.20
C TRP A 691 8.61 14.98 -6.53
N GLY A 692 9.68 15.69 -6.85
CA GLY A 692 10.43 15.50 -8.10
C GLY A 692 11.09 14.13 -8.19
N ARG A 693 11.74 13.65 -7.13
CA ARG A 693 12.31 12.29 -7.07
C ARG A 693 11.23 11.23 -7.30
N TYR A 694 10.10 11.36 -6.60
CA TYR A 694 8.98 10.44 -6.77
C TYR A 694 8.44 10.48 -8.20
N THR A 695 8.16 11.66 -8.76
CA THR A 695 7.54 11.81 -10.08
C THR A 695 8.46 11.36 -11.21
N ALA A 696 9.77 11.61 -11.12
CA ALA A 696 10.74 11.17 -12.12
C ALA A 696 10.86 9.62 -12.17
N ALA A 697 10.75 8.96 -11.01
CA ALA A 697 10.79 7.51 -10.91
C ALA A 697 9.45 6.82 -11.17
N ALA A 698 8.33 7.54 -11.00
CA ALA A 698 6.99 7.00 -11.24
C ALA A 698 6.73 6.79 -12.74
N PRO A 699 5.83 5.86 -13.11
CA PRO A 699 5.44 5.70 -14.50
C PRO A 699 5.01 7.03 -15.11
N PRO A 700 5.48 7.39 -16.29
CA PRO A 700 5.07 8.62 -16.93
C PRO A 700 3.56 8.63 -17.16
N PRO A 701 2.89 9.79 -16.98
CA PRO A 701 1.49 9.92 -17.36
C PRO A 701 1.35 9.58 -18.85
N ARG A 702 0.18 9.08 -19.25
CA ARG A 702 -0.10 8.87 -20.67
C ARG A 702 0.14 10.16 -21.41
N ARG A 703 1.04 10.17 -22.39
CA ARG A 703 1.59 11.39 -23.02
C ARG A 703 0.57 12.29 -23.73
N GLU A 704 -0.66 11.86 -23.89
CA GLU A 704 -1.64 12.48 -24.76
C GLU A 704 -2.82 13.14 -24.01
N GLU A 705 -2.91 13.04 -22.69
CA GLU A 705 -4.02 13.65 -21.95
C GLU A 705 -3.65 15.07 -21.46
N ALA A 706 -4.03 16.08 -22.23
CA ALA A 706 -4.09 17.46 -21.76
C ALA A 706 -5.26 17.63 -20.76
N PHE A 707 -5.23 18.69 -19.96
CA PHE A 707 -6.41 19.08 -19.19
C PHE A 707 -7.56 19.41 -20.16
N ARG A 708 -8.69 18.72 -19.95
CA ARG A 708 -9.84 18.88 -20.85
C ARG A 708 -10.47 20.25 -20.68
N VAL A 709 -10.60 20.98 -21.78
CA VAL A 709 -11.30 22.28 -21.79
C VAL A 709 -12.80 22.04 -21.72
N PRO A 710 -13.51 22.49 -20.67
CA PRO A 710 -14.94 22.27 -20.55
C PRO A 710 -15.73 23.31 -21.36
N PRO A 711 -17.01 23.06 -21.64
CA PRO A 711 -17.94 24.11 -22.10
C PRO A 711 -17.97 25.27 -21.09
N GLY A 712 -18.12 26.48 -21.57
CA GLY A 712 -18.13 27.67 -20.70
C GLY A 712 -16.78 28.38 -20.55
N VAL A 713 -15.71 27.82 -21.12
CA VAL A 713 -14.40 28.49 -21.23
C VAL A 713 -14.26 29.12 -22.62
N GLU A 714 -13.72 30.33 -22.65
CA GLU A 714 -13.23 31.01 -23.86
C GLU A 714 -11.77 31.40 -23.70
N ARG A 715 -11.02 31.40 -24.77
CA ARG A 715 -9.60 31.80 -24.77
C ARG A 715 -9.41 33.07 -25.57
N ARG A 716 -8.59 33.99 -25.03
CA ARG A 716 -8.21 35.25 -25.67
C ARG A 716 -6.76 35.57 -25.39
N THR A 717 -6.07 36.01 -26.42
CA THR A 717 -4.74 36.58 -26.23
C THR A 717 -4.85 37.93 -25.54
N VAL A 718 -4.12 38.11 -24.43
CA VAL A 718 -4.06 39.34 -23.66
C VAL A 718 -2.62 39.80 -23.41
N CYS A 719 -2.45 41.08 -23.14
CA CYS A 719 -1.18 41.61 -22.64
C CYS A 719 -0.94 41.16 -21.20
N THR A 720 0.21 40.60 -20.90
CA THR A 720 0.53 40.08 -19.57
C THR A 720 0.61 41.16 -18.48
N VAL A 721 0.79 42.42 -18.84
CA VAL A 721 0.90 43.54 -17.90
C VAL A 721 -0.48 44.18 -17.63
N SER A 722 -1.23 44.47 -18.68
CA SER A 722 -2.54 45.15 -18.53
C SER A 722 -3.71 44.18 -18.33
N GLY A 723 -3.57 42.90 -18.73
CA GLY A 723 -4.67 41.95 -18.78
C GLY A 723 -5.70 42.23 -19.91
N LEU A 724 -5.52 43.28 -20.72
CA LEU A 724 -6.40 43.69 -21.80
C LEU A 724 -5.96 43.11 -23.15
N LEU A 725 -6.77 43.26 -24.21
CA LEU A 725 -6.41 42.83 -25.57
C LEU A 725 -5.08 43.47 -25.98
N PRO A 726 -4.17 42.76 -26.65
CA PRO A 726 -2.82 43.28 -26.87
C PRO A 726 -2.83 44.37 -27.93
N ALA A 727 -2.21 45.53 -27.63
CA ALA A 727 -1.81 46.52 -28.60
C ALA A 727 -0.57 46.05 -29.39
N ARG A 728 -0.30 46.70 -30.54
CA ARG A 728 0.87 46.42 -31.37
C ARG A 728 2.19 46.41 -30.57
N TRP A 729 2.30 47.26 -29.57
CA TRP A 729 3.51 47.53 -28.78
C TRP A 729 3.62 46.71 -27.50
N CYS A 730 2.70 45.76 -27.26
CA CYS A 730 2.80 44.91 -26.09
C CYS A 730 3.98 43.94 -26.21
N PRO A 731 4.96 44.01 -25.30
CA PRO A 731 6.18 43.20 -25.39
C PRO A 731 5.94 41.71 -25.11
N THR A 732 4.95 41.42 -24.25
CA THR A 732 4.61 40.07 -23.85
C THR A 732 3.10 39.87 -23.91
N ARG A 733 2.70 38.68 -24.39
CA ARG A 733 1.32 38.25 -24.58
C ARG A 733 1.13 36.85 -24.10
N ILE A 734 -0.06 36.52 -23.65
CA ILE A 734 -0.43 35.16 -23.21
C ILE A 734 -1.82 34.81 -23.77
N ASP A 735 -2.01 33.58 -24.16
CA ASP A 735 -3.31 33.02 -24.46
C ASP A 735 -4.00 32.64 -23.13
N GLU A 736 -4.94 33.49 -22.67
CA GLU A 736 -5.59 33.43 -21.38
C GLU A 736 -6.93 32.72 -21.46
N ALA A 737 -7.24 31.92 -20.43
CA ALA A 737 -8.53 31.29 -20.26
C ALA A 737 -9.46 32.15 -19.42
N PHE A 738 -10.71 32.31 -19.90
CA PHE A 738 -11.77 33.06 -19.23
C PHE A 738 -13.03 32.23 -19.10
N LEU A 739 -13.84 32.54 -18.12
CA LEU A 739 -15.24 32.14 -18.15
C LEU A 739 -15.94 32.91 -19.28
N ARG A 740 -16.86 32.26 -19.97
CA ARG A 740 -17.55 32.83 -21.13
C ARG A 740 -18.17 34.18 -20.79
N GLY A 741 -17.86 35.21 -21.61
CA GLY A 741 -18.31 36.56 -21.44
C GLY A 741 -17.46 37.43 -20.50
N GLN A 742 -16.43 36.87 -19.84
CA GLN A 742 -15.53 37.62 -18.95
C GLN A 742 -14.23 38.07 -19.63
N ALA A 743 -14.01 37.73 -20.91
CA ALA A 743 -12.83 38.17 -21.65
C ALA A 743 -12.86 39.71 -21.86
N PRO A 744 -11.72 40.41 -21.77
CA PRO A 744 -11.63 41.83 -21.95
C PRO A 744 -12.01 42.22 -23.39
N ARG A 745 -12.71 43.35 -23.52
CA ARG A 745 -13.04 43.98 -24.83
C ARG A 745 -12.15 45.17 -25.15
N GLN A 746 -11.49 45.72 -24.14
CA GLN A 746 -10.63 46.88 -24.26
C GLN A 746 -9.21 46.50 -24.69
N THR A 747 -8.57 47.39 -25.48
CA THR A 747 -7.18 47.24 -25.87
C THR A 747 -6.24 47.80 -24.79
N CYS A 748 -5.04 47.23 -24.69
CA CYS A 748 -4.01 47.62 -23.73
C CYS A 748 -3.77 49.11 -23.69
N ASP A 749 -3.92 49.67 -22.50
CA ASP A 749 -3.75 51.11 -22.19
C ASP A 749 -2.34 51.46 -21.69
N VAL A 750 -1.56 50.44 -21.36
CA VAL A 750 -0.21 50.60 -20.76
C VAL A 750 0.87 50.81 -21.82
N HIS A 751 0.82 50.04 -22.93
CA HIS A 751 1.86 50.05 -23.95
C HIS A 751 1.41 50.96 -25.12
N ARG A 752 1.94 52.16 -25.18
CA ARG A 752 1.67 53.14 -26.24
C ARG A 752 2.77 53.07 -27.30
N ALA A 753 2.48 53.67 -28.49
CA ALA A 753 3.49 53.90 -29.51
C ALA A 753 4.69 54.64 -28.90
N PRO A 754 5.94 54.26 -29.24
CA PRO A 754 7.08 55.09 -28.88
C PRO A 754 6.84 56.52 -29.35
N ALA A 755 7.06 57.47 -28.47
CA ALA A 755 6.96 58.85 -28.89
C ALA A 755 7.83 59.04 -30.15
N PRO A 756 7.31 59.71 -31.21
CA PRO A 756 8.13 59.95 -32.38
C PRO A 756 9.42 60.61 -31.90
N PRO A 757 10.58 60.26 -32.47
CA PRO A 757 11.84 60.88 -32.09
C PRO A 757 11.62 62.36 -32.17
N ARG A 758 11.88 63.08 -31.05
CA ARG A 758 11.88 64.55 -31.06
C ARG A 758 12.78 64.92 -32.20
N ARG A 759 12.20 65.56 -33.27
CA ARG A 759 13.01 66.16 -34.32
C ARG A 759 14.03 67.01 -33.58
N PRO A 760 15.35 66.82 -33.83
CA PRO A 760 16.28 67.70 -33.25
C PRO A 760 15.88 69.10 -33.54
N ASP A 761 15.67 69.91 -32.49
CA ASP A 761 15.37 71.30 -32.60
C ASP A 761 16.49 71.93 -33.45
N ARG A 762 16.21 72.16 -34.69
CA ARG A 762 17.10 72.98 -35.56
C ARG A 762 17.01 74.39 -35.08
N GLY A 763 17.37 74.57 -33.84
CA GLY A 763 17.44 75.83 -33.18
C GLY A 763 18.38 76.83 -33.89
N PRO A 764 18.46 78.06 -33.46
CA PRO A 764 18.85 79.26 -34.13
C PRO A 764 20.19 79.32 -34.83
N ARG A 765 20.99 78.17 -34.85
CA ARG A 765 22.31 78.08 -35.49
C ARG A 765 22.21 78.24 -37.04
N VAL A 766 21.17 77.68 -37.67
CA VAL A 766 21.04 77.78 -39.13
C VAL A 766 20.60 79.19 -39.54
N ARG A 767 19.78 79.90 -38.73
CA ARG A 767 19.44 81.28 -38.97
C ARG A 767 20.61 82.23 -38.77
N ARG A 768 21.53 81.92 -37.82
CA ARG A 768 22.73 82.76 -37.58
C ARG A 768 23.79 82.49 -38.64
N TRP A 769 23.95 81.27 -39.12
CA TRP A 769 24.83 80.96 -40.25
C TRP A 769 24.33 81.58 -41.58
N LEU A 770 23.04 81.56 -41.92
CA LEU A 770 22.48 82.17 -43.06
C LEU A 770 22.55 83.68 -42.98
N ARG A 771 22.47 84.30 -41.82
CA ARG A 771 22.65 85.75 -41.65
C ARG A 771 24.10 86.17 -41.86
N GLY A 772 25.05 85.43 -41.34
CA GLY A 772 26.47 85.67 -41.57
C GLY A 772 26.84 85.56 -43.07
N LEU A 773 26.28 84.56 -43.76
CA LEU A 773 26.54 84.36 -45.19
C LEU A 773 25.91 85.51 -46.08
N LEU A 774 24.81 86.12 -45.66
CA LEU A 774 24.22 87.24 -46.35
C LEU A 774 24.92 88.61 -46.09
N ASP A 775 25.52 88.73 -44.87
CA ASP A 775 26.32 89.95 -44.55
C ASP A 775 27.71 89.88 -45.22
N ASP A 776 28.28 88.70 -45.53
CA ASP A 776 29.55 88.54 -46.28
C ASP A 776 29.40 88.68 -47.83
N VAL A 777 28.18 88.67 -48.40
CA VAL A 777 27.92 88.73 -49.84
C VAL A 777 27.38 90.07 -50.29
N PHE A 778 26.82 90.93 -49.40
CA PHE A 778 26.15 92.15 -49.70
C PHE A 778 26.59 93.38 -48.84
N GLY A 779 27.74 93.23 -48.08
CA GLY A 779 28.36 94.32 -47.40
C GLY A 779 29.44 95.02 -48.21
#